data_8c93b2e3d4e3a54f39edae5171b52777
#
_entry.id   8c93b2e3d4e3a54f39edae5171b52777
#
_cell.length_a   1.000
_cell.length_b   1.000
_cell.length_c   1.000
_cell.angle_alpha   90.00
_cell.angle_beta   90.00
_cell.angle_gamma   90.00
#
_symmetry.space_group_name_H-M   'P 1'
#
loop_
_entity.id
_entity.type
_entity.pdbx_description
1 polymer ?
#
loop_
_entity_poly.entity_id
_entity_poly.type
_entity_poly.pdbx_seq_one_letter_code
_entity_poly.pdbx_strand_id
1 'polypeptide(L)'
;LKMNRIYSLRYSAVARGFIAVSEFARKCVHKSVRRLRFPVLLLTPVLFSAGSLAGTVNNELGYQLFRDFAENKGMFRPGATNIAIYNKQGGLVGTLDKAAMPDFSAVDSEIGVATLINPQYIASVKHNGGYTNVSFGDGENRYNIVDRNNAPSLDFHAPRLDKLVTEVAPTAVTAQGAVAGAYLDKERYPVFYRLGSGTQYIKDSNGQLTQMGDAYSWLTGGTVGSLSSYQNGEMISTSSGLVFDYKLNGAMPIYGEAGDSGSPLFAFDTVQNKWVLVGVLTAGNGAGGRGNNWAVIPLDFIGQKFNEDNDAPVTFRTSEGGALEWSFNSSTGAGVLTQGSTTYAMHGQQGNDLNAGKNLIFQGANGQINLKDSVSQGAGSLTFRDNYTVTTSNGSTWTGGGIIVDKDASVTWQVNGEKGDNLHKIGEGTLIVQGTGVNEGGLKVGDGTVVLNQQADSSGKVQAFSSLNIASGRPTVVLADNRQVDPDNISWGYRGGVLDVNGNDLSFHNISAADYGAELHNSSNKEARISLVMPDAIEWEGKDTPRILGQAYKYFNSETQKTEFFILNTGSLGWRPSPEEKLLPEFLRGADYFSSLADANKEAGKNKQSVFHGKLTGNISFNADHIGKFIMDGSADISGSFSKENGRLTLQGHPVIHAYNTQSVADKLAASGDHSVLTQP
;
A
#
# COMPACT_ATOMS: atom_id res chain seq x y z
N LEU A 1 18.10 28.26 -15.61
CA LEU A 1 18.28 28.20 -14.14
C LEU A 1 17.03 28.57 -13.34
N LYS A 2 15.98 29.11 -13.94
CA LYS A 2 14.72 29.44 -13.26
C LYS A 2 13.65 28.31 -13.37
N MET A 3 13.86 27.29 -14.19
CA MET A 3 12.87 26.21 -14.37
C MET A 3 12.84 25.19 -13.24
N ASN A 4 13.90 25.06 -12.46
CA ASN A 4 13.94 24.12 -11.32
C ASN A 4 13.03 24.51 -10.14
N ARG A 5 12.42 25.71 -10.19
CA ARG A 5 11.47 26.15 -9.14
C ARG A 5 10.01 25.89 -9.46
N ILE A 6 9.68 25.51 -10.70
CA ILE A 6 8.29 25.32 -11.15
C ILE A 6 7.82 23.87 -10.95
N TYR A 7 8.75 22.93 -10.93
CA TYR A 7 8.47 21.52 -10.77
C TYR A 7 9.31 20.92 -9.65
N SER A 8 8.67 20.18 -8.79
CA SER A 8 9.35 19.37 -7.78
C SER A 8 8.99 17.92 -8.00
N LEU A 9 9.95 17.04 -7.79
CA LEU A 9 9.69 15.61 -7.74
C LEU A 9 8.90 15.31 -6.47
N ARG A 10 7.71 14.72 -6.66
CA ARG A 10 6.92 14.20 -5.56
C ARG A 10 6.60 12.76 -5.84
N TYR A 11 6.70 11.97 -4.79
CA TYR A 11 6.10 10.66 -4.82
C TYR A 11 4.58 10.83 -4.99
N SER A 12 4.10 10.33 -6.11
CA SER A 12 2.65 10.24 -6.33
C SER A 12 2.24 8.83 -6.01
N ALA A 13 1.41 8.72 -5.03
CA ALA A 13 0.85 7.46 -4.68
C ALA A 13 -0.08 6.92 -5.79
N VAL A 14 -0.75 7.76 -6.57
CA VAL A 14 -1.55 7.35 -7.73
C VAL A 14 -0.68 6.86 -8.89
N ALA A 15 0.39 7.59 -9.21
CA ALA A 15 1.37 7.18 -10.20
C ALA A 15 2.37 6.16 -9.66
N ARG A 16 2.39 5.98 -8.33
CA ARG A 16 3.28 5.09 -7.57
C ARG A 16 4.75 5.24 -7.93
N GLY A 17 5.16 6.50 -8.09
CA GLY A 17 6.50 6.88 -8.41
C GLY A 17 6.72 8.36 -8.17
N PHE A 18 7.92 8.82 -8.33
CA PHE A 18 8.20 10.24 -8.30
C PHE A 18 7.77 10.87 -9.63
N ILE A 19 6.90 11.84 -9.53
CA ILE A 19 6.45 12.64 -10.68
C ILE A 19 6.89 14.09 -10.49
N ALA A 20 7.14 14.76 -11.61
CA ALA A 20 7.33 16.19 -11.60
C ALA A 20 5.96 16.87 -11.46
N VAL A 21 5.73 17.54 -10.36
CA VAL A 21 4.49 18.30 -10.13
C VAL A 21 4.78 19.79 -10.09
N SER A 22 3.87 20.57 -10.68
CA SER A 22 3.96 22.02 -10.57
C SER A 22 3.71 22.46 -9.12
N GLU A 23 4.28 23.57 -8.72
CA GLU A 23 4.06 24.13 -7.39
C GLU A 23 2.57 24.46 -7.14
N PHE A 24 1.81 24.68 -8.19
CA PHE A 24 0.36 24.92 -8.11
C PHE A 24 -0.38 23.63 -7.72
N ALA A 25 -0.02 22.49 -8.30
CA ALA A 25 -0.56 21.19 -7.92
C ALA A 25 -0.19 20.82 -6.46
N ARG A 26 0.96 21.28 -5.99
CA ARG A 26 1.40 21.12 -4.59
C ARG A 26 0.38 21.67 -3.59
N LYS A 27 -0.15 22.87 -3.85
CA LYS A 27 -1.14 23.51 -2.96
C LYS A 27 -2.49 22.79 -2.98
N CYS A 28 -2.87 22.24 -4.12
CA CYS A 28 -4.12 21.50 -4.27
C CYS A 28 -4.07 20.14 -3.57
N VAL A 29 -2.97 19.43 -3.68
CA VAL A 29 -2.79 18.11 -3.04
C VAL A 29 -2.73 18.26 -1.51
N HIS A 30 -2.06 19.30 -1.01
CA HIS A 30 -2.03 19.57 0.43
C HIS A 30 -3.41 19.94 1.00
N LYS A 31 -4.22 20.65 0.23
CA LYS A 31 -5.59 20.98 0.68
C LYS A 31 -6.53 19.77 0.67
N SER A 32 -6.39 18.87 -0.28
CA SER A 32 -7.23 17.68 -0.35
C SER A 32 -6.88 16.65 0.73
N VAL A 33 -5.61 16.46 1.01
CA VAL A 33 -5.13 15.57 2.09
C VAL A 33 -5.50 16.14 3.47
N ARG A 34 -5.43 17.46 3.65
CA ARG A 34 -5.88 18.10 4.90
C ARG A 34 -7.40 18.03 5.09
N ARG A 35 -8.19 18.12 4.03
CA ARG A 35 -9.67 18.05 4.15
C ARG A 35 -10.19 16.66 4.48
N LEU A 36 -9.46 15.59 4.12
CA LEU A 36 -9.83 14.21 4.46
C LEU A 36 -9.43 13.80 5.89
N ARG A 37 -8.53 14.56 6.52
CA ARG A 37 -8.11 14.32 7.91
C ARG A 37 -9.04 15.00 8.94
N PHE A 38 -9.84 15.96 8.53
CA PHE A 38 -10.67 16.76 9.43
C PHE A 38 -11.93 16.07 10.02
N PRO A 39 -12.58 15.09 9.37
CA PRO A 39 -13.76 14.48 9.98
C PRO A 39 -13.46 13.57 11.16
N VAL A 40 -12.23 13.05 11.27
CA VAL A 40 -11.85 12.15 12.37
C VAL A 40 -11.60 12.89 13.68
N LEU A 41 -11.23 14.16 13.60
CA LEU A 41 -10.92 15.00 14.78
C LEU A 41 -12.13 15.65 15.45
N LEU A 42 -13.30 15.63 14.81
CA LEU A 42 -14.47 16.37 15.30
C LEU A 42 -15.48 15.52 16.10
N LEU A 43 -15.24 14.22 16.29
CA LEU A 43 -16.20 13.33 16.93
C LEU A 43 -15.74 12.66 18.23
N THR A 44 -14.61 13.09 18.81
CA THR A 44 -14.29 12.71 20.19
C THR A 44 -14.17 13.95 21.08
N PRO A 45 -15.27 14.60 21.43
CA PRO A 45 -15.24 15.49 22.55
C PRO A 45 -15.63 14.70 23.77
N VAL A 46 -14.74 13.97 24.40
CA VAL A 46 -15.02 13.51 25.78
C VAL A 46 -13.72 13.36 26.55
N LEU A 47 -13.53 14.31 27.45
CA LEU A 47 -12.83 14.15 28.72
C LEU A 47 -11.34 13.82 28.65
N PHE A 48 -10.56 14.73 28.07
CA PHE A 48 -9.20 14.87 28.60
C PHE A 48 -8.98 16.33 28.98
N SER A 49 -8.86 16.53 30.27
CA SER A 49 -8.39 17.77 30.88
C SER A 49 -7.06 18.20 30.22
N ALA A 50 -6.90 19.47 30.02
CA ALA A 50 -5.71 20.10 29.45
C ALA A 50 -4.41 19.43 29.92
N GLY A 51 -3.62 18.92 28.96
CA GLY A 51 -2.30 18.36 29.23
C GLY A 51 -1.99 16.99 28.62
N SER A 52 -2.69 16.56 27.59
CA SER A 52 -2.44 15.25 26.92
C SER A 52 -1.32 15.36 25.91
N LEU A 53 -0.26 14.61 26.10
CA LEU A 53 0.97 14.61 25.30
C LEU A 53 1.23 13.21 24.75
N ALA A 54 1.69 13.06 23.50
CA ALA A 54 1.89 11.76 22.88
C ALA A 54 3.25 11.62 22.20
N GLY A 55 3.84 10.39 22.21
CA GLY A 55 5.11 10.09 21.57
C GLY A 55 6.27 10.95 22.04
N THR A 56 6.74 10.78 23.27
CA THR A 56 7.83 11.60 23.85
C THR A 56 9.17 10.88 23.79
N VAL A 57 10.16 11.55 23.25
CA VAL A 57 11.57 11.13 23.22
C VAL A 57 12.44 12.14 23.96
N ASN A 58 13.63 11.72 24.43
CA ASN A 58 14.59 12.66 25.00
C ASN A 58 15.40 13.37 23.90
N ASN A 59 15.98 14.51 24.24
CA ASN A 59 16.79 15.30 23.30
C ASN A 59 18.23 14.86 23.15
N GLU A 60 18.65 13.81 23.84
CA GLU A 60 20.02 13.27 23.72
C GLU A 60 20.25 12.56 22.41
N LEU A 61 19.19 11.94 21.85
CA LEU A 61 19.22 11.25 20.56
C LEU A 61 18.63 12.13 19.46
N GLY A 62 19.15 11.99 18.24
CA GLY A 62 18.59 12.66 17.07
C GLY A 62 17.15 12.18 16.79
N TYR A 63 16.25 13.12 16.52
CA TYR A 63 14.84 12.82 16.24
C TYR A 63 14.68 11.94 15.02
N GLN A 64 15.54 12.08 14.01
CA GLN A 64 15.55 11.26 12.80
C GLN A 64 15.60 9.76 13.11
N LEU A 65 16.30 9.35 14.18
CA LEU A 65 16.40 7.95 14.56
C LEU A 65 15.02 7.34 14.84
N PHE A 66 14.17 8.05 15.58
CA PHE A 66 12.84 7.56 15.93
C PHE A 66 11.89 7.53 14.73
N ARG A 67 12.10 8.44 13.77
CA ARG A 67 11.39 8.46 12.50
C ARG A 67 11.79 7.27 11.64
N ASP A 68 13.08 7.08 11.43
CA ASP A 68 13.63 5.98 10.63
C ASP A 68 13.31 4.61 11.23
N PHE A 69 13.39 4.50 12.55
CA PHE A 69 13.02 3.28 13.27
C PHE A 69 11.59 2.84 12.94
N ALA A 70 10.62 3.73 13.10
CA ALA A 70 9.22 3.42 12.93
C ALA A 70 8.84 3.07 11.49
N GLU A 71 9.54 3.63 10.50
CA GLU A 71 9.27 3.39 9.09
C GLU A 71 10.20 2.36 8.45
N ASN A 72 11.03 1.67 9.24
CA ASN A 72 12.02 0.70 8.74
C ASN A 72 12.95 1.30 7.68
N LYS A 73 13.39 2.52 7.90
CA LYS A 73 14.26 3.27 6.99
C LYS A 73 15.65 3.51 7.62
N GLY A 74 16.56 4.08 6.85
CA GLY A 74 17.94 4.28 7.29
C GLY A 74 18.60 2.97 7.69
N MET A 75 19.20 2.92 8.87
CA MET A 75 19.84 1.71 9.40
C MET A 75 18.85 0.70 10.01
N PHE A 76 17.56 1.03 10.07
CA PHE A 76 16.54 0.19 10.67
C PHE A 76 15.76 -0.66 9.65
N ARG A 77 16.43 -1.14 8.62
CA ARG A 77 15.83 -2.06 7.64
C ARG A 77 15.36 -3.35 8.32
N PRO A 78 14.27 -3.96 7.89
CA PRO A 78 13.88 -5.27 8.39
C PRO A 78 15.03 -6.27 8.29
N GLY A 79 15.29 -6.99 9.38
CA GLY A 79 16.38 -7.97 9.43
C GLY A 79 17.76 -7.40 9.78
N ALA A 80 17.91 -6.09 9.90
CA ALA A 80 19.19 -5.49 10.33
C ALA A 80 19.53 -5.93 11.76
N THR A 81 20.80 -6.21 11.99
CA THR A 81 21.31 -6.73 13.28
C THR A 81 22.36 -5.79 13.86
N ASN A 82 22.51 -5.85 15.19
CA ASN A 82 23.56 -5.13 15.92
C ASN A 82 23.62 -3.64 15.57
N ILE A 83 22.48 -2.98 15.64
CA ILE A 83 22.38 -1.55 15.29
C ILE A 83 22.88 -0.72 16.47
N ALA A 84 24.03 -0.07 16.29
CA ALA A 84 24.61 0.82 17.29
C ALA A 84 23.88 2.16 17.29
N ILE A 85 23.48 2.62 18.48
CA ILE A 85 22.79 3.91 18.65
C ILE A 85 23.72 4.89 19.34
N TYR A 86 23.93 6.03 18.70
CA TYR A 86 24.79 7.10 19.19
C TYR A 86 23.95 8.31 19.58
N ASN A 87 24.38 9.02 20.63
CA ASN A 87 23.80 10.31 20.97
C ASN A 87 24.28 11.42 20.01
N LYS A 88 23.77 12.62 20.18
CA LYS A 88 24.11 13.77 19.32
C LYS A 88 25.59 14.16 19.41
N GLN A 89 26.29 13.78 20.47
CA GLN A 89 27.71 14.04 20.68
C GLN A 89 28.60 12.90 20.15
N GLY A 90 28.01 11.87 19.57
CA GLY A 90 28.72 10.72 19.02
C GLY A 90 29.06 9.63 20.04
N GLY A 91 28.54 9.71 21.26
CA GLY A 91 28.72 8.68 22.29
C GLY A 91 27.75 7.51 22.07
N LEU A 92 28.26 6.28 22.22
CA LEU A 92 27.43 5.08 22.13
C LEU A 92 26.53 4.98 23.37
N VAL A 93 25.21 4.95 23.16
CA VAL A 93 24.23 4.79 24.25
C VAL A 93 23.75 3.36 24.40
N GLY A 94 23.84 2.55 23.37
CA GLY A 94 23.48 1.14 23.37
C GLY A 94 23.43 0.58 21.98
N THR A 95 23.14 -0.72 21.90
CA THR A 95 23.04 -1.46 20.62
C THR A 95 21.75 -2.26 20.62
N LEU A 96 21.05 -2.25 19.49
CA LEU A 96 19.90 -3.13 19.27
C LEU A 96 20.44 -4.49 18.85
N ASP A 97 20.77 -5.34 19.82
CA ASP A 97 21.51 -6.60 19.63
C ASP A 97 20.74 -7.86 20.06
N LYS A 98 19.53 -7.71 20.65
CA LYS A 98 18.76 -8.85 21.18
C LYS A 98 18.01 -9.62 20.10
N ALA A 99 17.65 -8.96 19.01
CA ALA A 99 16.97 -9.55 17.86
C ALA A 99 17.20 -8.72 16.60
N ALA A 100 17.06 -9.33 15.44
CA ALA A 100 17.04 -8.60 14.18
C ALA A 100 15.87 -7.61 14.15
N MET A 101 16.03 -6.52 13.40
CA MET A 101 14.99 -5.49 13.29
C MET A 101 13.70 -6.07 12.71
N PRO A 102 12.54 -5.85 13.36
CA PRO A 102 11.26 -6.32 12.84
C PRO A 102 10.81 -5.54 11.61
N ASP A 103 9.90 -6.13 10.86
CA ASP A 103 9.16 -5.47 9.80
C ASP A 103 7.88 -4.86 10.38
N PHE A 104 7.80 -3.54 10.42
CA PHE A 104 6.63 -2.81 10.94
C PHE A 104 5.56 -2.52 9.89
N SER A 105 5.66 -3.09 8.70
CA SER A 105 4.75 -2.75 7.59
C SER A 105 3.28 -3.06 7.86
N ALA A 106 2.99 -3.98 8.80
CA ALA A 106 1.62 -4.29 9.20
C ALA A 106 0.94 -3.18 10.03
N VAL A 107 1.68 -2.18 10.48
CA VAL A 107 1.11 -1.03 11.20
C VAL A 107 0.48 -0.07 10.19
N ASP A 108 -0.69 0.45 10.53
CA ASP A 108 -1.38 1.47 9.71
C ASP A 108 -0.41 2.62 9.39
N SER A 109 -0.21 2.85 8.10
CA SER A 109 0.77 3.83 7.62
C SER A 109 0.31 5.29 7.71
N GLU A 110 -0.98 5.52 7.92
CA GLU A 110 -1.56 6.87 7.96
C GLU A 110 -1.72 7.38 9.39
N ILE A 111 -2.40 6.63 10.24
CA ILE A 111 -2.71 7.07 11.62
C ILE A 111 -2.02 6.24 12.70
N GLY A 112 -1.42 5.11 12.35
CA GLY A 112 -0.57 4.32 13.27
C GLY A 112 -1.27 3.74 14.50
N VAL A 113 -2.59 3.63 14.48
CA VAL A 113 -3.41 3.21 15.64
C VAL A 113 -3.93 1.78 15.52
N ALA A 114 -3.58 1.09 14.45
CA ALA A 114 -4.04 -0.26 14.19
C ALA A 114 -2.94 -1.09 13.53
N THR A 115 -2.96 -2.38 13.78
CA THR A 115 -1.97 -3.31 13.23
C THR A 115 -2.67 -4.50 12.61
N LEU A 116 -2.28 -4.87 11.39
CA LEU A 116 -2.85 -6.01 10.67
C LEU A 116 -2.41 -7.32 11.33
N ILE A 117 -3.36 -8.11 11.80
CA ILE A 117 -3.14 -9.40 12.49
C ILE A 117 -3.58 -10.62 11.68
N ASN A 118 -4.34 -10.39 10.64
CA ASN A 118 -4.86 -11.38 9.71
C ASN A 118 -5.07 -10.65 8.37
N PRO A 119 -5.11 -11.30 7.22
CA PRO A 119 -5.29 -10.59 5.94
C PRO A 119 -6.47 -9.62 5.87
N GLN A 120 -7.45 -9.74 6.76
CA GLN A 120 -8.68 -8.94 6.76
C GLN A 120 -9.01 -8.32 8.13
N TYR A 121 -8.18 -8.50 9.16
CA TYR A 121 -8.45 -8.00 10.50
C TYR A 121 -7.29 -7.20 11.06
N ILE A 122 -7.64 -6.15 11.77
CA ILE A 122 -6.69 -5.32 12.50
C ILE A 122 -6.92 -5.41 14.00
N ALA A 123 -5.89 -5.07 14.79
CA ALA A 123 -5.97 -4.97 16.24
C ALA A 123 -5.80 -3.52 16.67
N SER A 124 -6.69 -3.03 17.50
CA SER A 124 -6.65 -1.70 18.09
C SER A 124 -7.48 -1.66 19.38
N VAL A 125 -7.81 -0.48 19.87
CA VAL A 125 -8.62 -0.27 21.06
C VAL A 125 -10.03 0.18 20.71
N LYS A 126 -11.04 -0.32 21.42
CA LYS A 126 -12.44 -0.02 21.11
C LYS A 126 -12.83 1.44 21.36
N HIS A 127 -12.11 2.16 22.24
CA HIS A 127 -12.42 3.58 22.46
C HIS A 127 -12.01 4.46 21.25
N ASN A 128 -11.21 3.96 20.31
CA ASN A 128 -10.97 4.60 19.01
C ASN A 128 -12.18 4.37 18.10
N GLY A 129 -13.28 5.00 18.40
CA GLY A 129 -14.52 4.85 17.65
C GLY A 129 -14.61 5.70 16.37
N GLY A 130 -13.67 6.62 16.15
CA GLY A 130 -13.80 7.63 15.12
C GLY A 130 -13.22 7.28 13.75
N TYR A 131 -12.30 6.30 13.65
CA TYR A 131 -11.74 5.92 12.36
C TYR A 131 -12.63 4.89 11.64
N THR A 132 -12.72 5.02 10.32
CA THR A 132 -13.57 4.17 9.48
C THR A 132 -12.78 3.36 8.45
N ASN A 133 -11.53 3.67 8.28
CA ASN A 133 -10.63 2.98 7.35
C ASN A 133 -9.19 3.00 7.86
N VAL A 134 -8.39 2.12 7.29
CA VAL A 134 -6.95 2.02 7.51
C VAL A 134 -6.24 1.86 6.17
N SER A 135 -4.94 2.16 6.15
CA SER A 135 -4.08 1.96 4.98
C SER A 135 -2.72 1.42 5.39
N PHE A 136 -2.04 0.77 4.46
CA PHE A 136 -0.74 0.13 4.71
C PHE A 136 0.26 0.48 3.62
N GLY A 137 1.54 0.41 3.95
CA GLY A 137 2.62 0.64 3.00
C GLY A 137 2.64 2.07 2.47
N ASP A 138 2.31 2.24 1.20
CA ASP A 138 2.28 3.54 0.52
C ASP A 138 1.03 4.39 0.80
N GLY A 139 0.05 3.82 1.51
CA GLY A 139 -1.20 4.52 1.86
C GLY A 139 -2.20 4.67 0.71
N GLU A 140 -1.97 4.03 -0.43
CA GLU A 140 -2.80 4.15 -1.64
C GLU A 140 -4.18 3.54 -1.48
N ASN A 141 -4.25 2.38 -0.86
CA ASN A 141 -5.51 1.68 -0.68
C ASN A 141 -6.06 1.97 0.71
N ARG A 142 -7.30 2.42 0.75
CA ARG A 142 -8.06 2.54 1.98
C ARG A 142 -8.92 1.32 2.14
N TYR A 143 -8.72 0.63 3.25
CA TYR A 143 -9.50 -0.52 3.65
C TYR A 143 -10.55 -0.07 4.63
N ASN A 144 -11.83 -0.22 4.25
CA ASN A 144 -12.94 0.23 5.08
C ASN A 144 -13.29 -0.82 6.14
N ILE A 145 -13.63 -0.34 7.33
CA ILE A 145 -14.09 -1.19 8.42
C ILE A 145 -15.55 -1.56 8.16
N VAL A 146 -15.85 -2.85 8.16
CA VAL A 146 -17.20 -3.37 7.98
C VAL A 146 -17.81 -3.92 9.27
N ASP A 147 -16.97 -4.25 10.26
CA ASP A 147 -17.37 -4.67 11.60
C ASP A 147 -16.29 -4.25 12.59
N ARG A 148 -16.67 -3.64 13.68
CA ARG A 148 -15.70 -3.15 14.67
C ARG A 148 -15.20 -4.24 15.61
N ASN A 149 -15.99 -5.28 15.85
CA ASN A 149 -15.65 -6.40 16.73
C ASN A 149 -15.12 -5.93 18.11
N ASN A 150 -15.90 -5.11 18.80
CA ASN A 150 -15.53 -4.62 20.13
C ASN A 150 -15.55 -5.74 21.16
N ALA A 151 -14.48 -5.89 21.94
CA ALA A 151 -14.46 -6.82 23.06
C ALA A 151 -15.45 -6.39 24.16
N PRO A 152 -16.07 -7.33 24.89
CA PRO A 152 -17.11 -6.98 25.87
C PRO A 152 -16.61 -6.14 27.04
N SER A 153 -15.43 -6.45 27.59
CA SER A 153 -14.91 -5.81 28.78
C SER A 153 -13.53 -5.18 28.61
N LEU A 154 -12.67 -5.78 27.80
CA LEU A 154 -11.34 -5.27 27.52
C LEU A 154 -11.42 -4.12 26.51
N ASP A 155 -10.60 -3.09 26.69
CA ASP A 155 -10.45 -2.02 25.71
C ASP A 155 -9.64 -2.50 24.49
N PHE A 156 -10.28 -3.33 23.70
CA PHE A 156 -9.72 -3.97 22.53
C PHE A 156 -10.80 -4.17 21.46
N HIS A 157 -10.44 -4.05 20.23
CA HIS A 157 -11.27 -4.47 19.12
C HIS A 157 -10.42 -5.05 17.97
N ALA A 158 -11.04 -5.91 17.16
CA ALA A 158 -10.41 -6.51 15.98
C ALA A 158 -11.27 -6.25 14.74
N PRO A 159 -11.30 -5.02 14.22
CA PRO A 159 -12.13 -4.67 13.07
C PRO A 159 -11.86 -5.54 11.85
N ARG A 160 -12.96 -5.92 11.17
CA ARG A 160 -12.93 -6.58 9.88
C ARG A 160 -12.88 -5.55 8.77
N LEU A 161 -12.02 -5.78 7.78
CA LEU A 161 -11.87 -4.94 6.60
C LEU A 161 -12.68 -5.46 5.42
N ASP A 162 -13.04 -4.59 4.49
CA ASP A 162 -13.83 -4.91 3.30
C ASP A 162 -13.08 -5.72 2.24
N LYS A 163 -11.76 -5.65 2.24
CA LYS A 163 -10.89 -6.36 1.29
C LYS A 163 -9.70 -7.01 2.02
N LEU A 164 -9.17 -8.08 1.43
CA LEU A 164 -7.88 -8.63 1.83
C LEU A 164 -6.77 -7.63 1.56
N VAL A 165 -5.88 -7.43 2.51
CA VAL A 165 -4.74 -6.51 2.36
C VAL A 165 -3.68 -7.15 1.50
N THR A 166 -3.27 -6.44 0.44
CA THR A 166 -2.28 -6.93 -0.53
C THR A 166 -0.88 -6.33 -0.30
N GLU A 167 -0.78 -5.12 0.22
CA GLU A 167 0.48 -4.37 0.31
C GLU A 167 1.45 -4.94 1.34
N VAL A 168 0.93 -5.59 2.38
CA VAL A 168 1.72 -6.07 3.51
C VAL A 168 1.21 -7.42 4.00
N ALA A 169 2.10 -8.16 4.65
CA ALA A 169 1.71 -9.36 5.39
C ALA A 169 1.24 -8.99 6.79
N PRO A 170 0.27 -9.74 7.37
CA PRO A 170 -0.08 -9.58 8.76
C PRO A 170 1.13 -9.84 9.67
N THR A 171 1.18 -9.13 10.81
CA THR A 171 2.13 -9.49 11.87
C THR A 171 1.68 -10.75 12.60
N ALA A 172 2.63 -11.55 13.07
CA ALA A 172 2.31 -12.61 14.01
C ALA A 172 1.82 -12.00 15.34
N VAL A 173 0.84 -12.64 15.96
CA VAL A 173 0.39 -12.28 17.32
C VAL A 173 1.04 -13.19 18.35
N THR A 174 1.07 -12.72 19.62
CA THR A 174 1.57 -13.53 20.72
C THR A 174 0.93 -14.93 20.76
N ALA A 175 1.73 -15.95 21.04
CA ALA A 175 1.20 -17.30 21.24
C ALA A 175 0.65 -17.53 22.66
N GLN A 176 1.13 -16.76 23.65
CA GLN A 176 0.71 -16.93 25.03
C GLN A 176 -0.56 -16.17 25.40
N GLY A 177 -0.82 -15.03 24.74
CA GLY A 177 -1.96 -14.19 25.09
C GLY A 177 -1.91 -13.66 26.51
N ALA A 178 -3.04 -13.50 27.17
CA ALA A 178 -3.20 -12.95 28.49
C ALA A 178 -2.86 -13.98 29.59
N VAL A 179 -1.58 -14.13 29.88
CA VAL A 179 -1.06 -14.97 30.96
C VAL A 179 -0.30 -14.09 31.95
N ALA A 180 -0.68 -14.15 33.24
CA ALA A 180 -0.08 -13.32 34.25
C ALA A 180 1.44 -13.51 34.33
N GLY A 181 2.17 -12.41 34.21
CA GLY A 181 3.63 -12.40 34.31
C GLY A 181 4.38 -12.98 33.10
N ALA A 182 3.69 -13.45 32.05
CA ALA A 182 4.32 -14.11 30.90
C ALA A 182 5.38 -13.24 30.22
N TYR A 183 5.12 -11.96 30.04
CA TYR A 183 6.00 -11.02 29.34
C TYR A 183 7.09 -10.41 30.21
N LEU A 184 7.16 -10.81 31.48
CA LEU A 184 8.25 -10.48 32.40
C LEU A 184 9.42 -11.45 32.26
N ASP A 185 9.24 -12.57 31.59
CA ASP A 185 10.27 -13.54 31.25
C ASP A 185 11.23 -12.99 30.21
N LYS A 186 12.36 -12.48 30.65
CA LYS A 186 13.37 -11.84 29.76
C LYS A 186 14.15 -12.84 28.93
N GLU A 187 14.11 -14.14 29.25
CA GLU A 187 14.71 -15.17 28.40
C GLU A 187 13.85 -15.41 27.17
N ARG A 188 12.54 -15.47 27.36
CA ARG A 188 11.61 -15.63 26.24
C ARG A 188 11.38 -14.32 25.48
N TYR A 189 11.19 -13.21 26.18
CA TYR A 189 10.92 -11.88 25.60
C TYR A 189 12.00 -10.87 26.01
N PRO A 190 13.19 -10.92 25.39
CA PRO A 190 14.31 -10.09 25.82
C PRO A 190 14.18 -8.62 25.41
N VAL A 191 13.33 -8.29 24.43
CA VAL A 191 13.22 -6.95 23.89
C VAL A 191 11.80 -6.63 23.42
N PHE A 192 11.40 -5.37 23.67
CA PHE A 192 10.11 -4.83 23.25
C PHE A 192 10.32 -3.53 22.47
N TYR A 193 9.58 -3.41 21.36
CA TYR A 193 9.51 -2.20 20.56
C TYR A 193 8.07 -1.71 20.50
N ARG A 194 7.92 -0.39 20.43
CA ARG A 194 6.63 0.23 20.21
C ARG A 194 6.69 1.26 19.08
N LEU A 195 5.55 1.46 18.41
CA LEU A 195 5.33 2.54 17.46
C LEU A 195 4.10 3.33 17.86
N GLY A 196 3.97 4.53 17.31
CA GLY A 196 2.76 5.33 17.42
C GLY A 196 2.86 6.61 16.62
N SER A 197 1.71 7.23 16.38
CA SER A 197 1.56 8.48 15.64
C SER A 197 0.81 9.55 16.44
N GLY A 198 0.77 9.41 17.76
CA GLY A 198 0.21 10.44 18.62
C GLY A 198 0.96 11.76 18.52
N THR A 199 0.56 12.75 19.30
CA THR A 199 1.28 14.05 19.34
C THR A 199 2.73 13.84 19.73
N GLN A 200 3.66 14.40 19.01
CA GLN A 200 5.09 14.16 19.11
C GLN A 200 5.78 15.22 19.96
N TYR A 201 6.57 14.80 20.96
CA TYR A 201 7.32 15.71 21.83
C TYR A 201 8.77 15.30 21.97
N ILE A 202 9.61 16.29 22.18
CA ILE A 202 10.97 16.12 22.66
C ILE A 202 11.04 16.70 24.08
N LYS A 203 11.62 15.93 24.99
CA LYS A 203 11.86 16.35 26.37
C LYS A 203 13.33 16.67 26.55
N ASP A 204 13.64 17.89 27.00
CA ASP A 204 15.02 18.31 27.26
C ASP A 204 15.51 17.85 28.66
N SER A 205 16.77 18.11 28.97
CA SER A 205 17.39 17.76 30.22
C SER A 205 16.76 18.46 31.43
N ASN A 206 16.06 19.57 31.23
CA ASN A 206 15.34 20.32 32.26
C ASN A 206 13.88 19.82 32.41
N GLY A 207 13.47 18.82 31.63
CA GLY A 207 12.12 18.29 31.64
C GLY A 207 11.11 19.11 30.82
N GLN A 208 11.58 20.10 30.08
CA GLN A 208 10.72 20.90 29.22
C GLN A 208 10.39 20.15 27.93
N LEU A 209 9.11 20.26 27.51
CA LEU A 209 8.58 19.59 26.35
C LEU A 209 8.45 20.56 25.17
N THR A 210 8.92 20.11 24.00
CA THR A 210 8.71 20.82 22.72
C THR A 210 7.89 19.95 21.81
N GLN A 211 6.73 20.44 21.36
CA GLN A 211 5.88 19.71 20.43
C GLN A 211 6.49 19.74 19.01
N MET A 212 6.67 18.56 18.44
CA MET A 212 7.20 18.38 17.09
C MET A 212 6.10 18.28 16.04
N GLY A 213 5.02 17.59 16.37
CA GLY A 213 3.91 17.37 15.45
C GLY A 213 2.63 17.03 16.18
N ASP A 214 1.52 17.29 15.49
CA ASP A 214 0.19 16.94 15.96
C ASP A 214 -0.04 15.41 15.81
N ALA A 215 -1.02 14.90 16.52
CA ALA A 215 -1.43 13.51 16.41
C ALA A 215 -1.76 13.15 14.95
N TYR A 216 -1.40 11.94 14.56
CA TYR A 216 -1.64 11.37 13.23
C TYR A 216 -0.90 12.05 12.08
N SER A 217 0.20 12.73 12.38
CA SER A 217 1.02 13.37 11.34
C SER A 217 2.04 12.40 10.73
N TRP A 218 2.69 11.59 11.55
CA TRP A 218 3.66 10.56 11.15
C TRP A 218 3.96 9.60 12.31
N LEU A 219 4.60 8.47 11.98
CA LEU A 219 5.03 7.48 12.95
C LEU A 219 6.38 7.83 13.58
N THR A 220 6.50 7.56 14.87
CA THR A 220 7.76 7.39 15.59
C THR A 220 7.73 6.06 16.30
N GLY A 221 8.90 5.57 16.66
CA GLY A 221 9.01 4.31 17.38
C GLY A 221 10.36 4.18 18.10
N GLY A 222 10.42 3.25 19.02
CA GLY A 222 11.62 2.98 19.78
C GLY A 222 11.42 1.81 20.73
N THR A 223 12.23 1.79 21.79
CA THR A 223 12.32 0.71 22.75
C THR A 223 11.55 1.01 24.03
N VAL A 224 11.02 -0.02 24.64
CA VAL A 224 10.39 0.02 25.96
C VAL A 224 10.86 -1.18 26.80
N GLY A 225 10.82 -1.02 28.11
CA GLY A 225 11.18 -2.08 29.06
C GLY A 225 10.50 -1.83 30.41
N SER A 226 11.01 -2.48 31.46
CA SER A 226 10.50 -2.34 32.84
C SER A 226 8.99 -2.60 32.93
N LEU A 227 8.55 -3.71 32.34
CA LEU A 227 7.13 -4.07 32.24
C LEU A 227 6.63 -4.65 33.58
N SER A 228 5.35 -4.45 33.85
CA SER A 228 4.59 -5.13 34.89
C SER A 228 3.28 -5.67 34.31
N SER A 229 2.70 -6.66 34.97
CA SER A 229 1.46 -7.33 34.53
C SER A 229 0.39 -7.16 35.59
N TYR A 230 -0.85 -6.95 35.17
CA TYR A 230 -2.00 -6.85 36.08
C TYR A 230 -3.28 -7.36 35.40
N GLN A 231 -4.39 -7.43 36.13
CA GLN A 231 -5.66 -8.00 35.68
C GLN A 231 -5.49 -9.40 35.07
N ASN A 232 -4.84 -10.30 35.82
CA ASN A 232 -4.60 -11.69 35.42
C ASN A 232 -3.88 -11.82 34.05
N GLY A 233 -3.01 -10.88 33.72
CA GLY A 233 -2.26 -10.89 32.49
C GLY A 233 -2.95 -10.21 31.31
N GLU A 234 -4.18 -9.72 31.44
CA GLU A 234 -4.87 -8.99 30.38
C GLU A 234 -4.24 -7.63 30.07
N MET A 235 -3.51 -7.07 31.02
CA MET A 235 -2.88 -5.76 30.90
C MET A 235 -1.40 -5.82 31.24
N ILE A 236 -0.63 -5.03 30.48
CA ILE A 236 0.78 -4.75 30.73
C ILE A 236 0.94 -3.25 30.94
N SER A 237 1.78 -2.88 31.90
CA SER A 237 2.18 -1.48 32.06
C SER A 237 3.70 -1.33 32.08
N THR A 238 4.18 -0.15 31.70
CA THR A 238 5.57 0.25 31.92
C THR A 238 5.69 1.06 33.19
N SER A 239 6.85 0.96 33.88
CA SER A 239 7.11 1.77 35.06
C SER A 239 7.35 3.23 34.66
N SER A 240 6.98 4.13 35.59
CA SER A 240 6.85 5.56 35.30
C SER A 240 8.07 6.42 35.63
N GLY A 241 9.04 5.89 36.32
CA GLY A 241 10.05 6.74 36.97
C GLY A 241 11.29 7.00 36.14
N LEU A 242 11.68 6.07 35.27
CA LEU A 242 12.96 6.06 34.56
C LEU A 242 12.78 5.74 33.07
N VAL A 243 11.85 6.43 32.45
CA VAL A 243 11.48 6.16 31.03
C VAL A 243 12.68 6.24 30.10
N PHE A 244 13.59 7.19 30.31
CA PHE A 244 14.77 7.38 29.49
C PHE A 244 16.04 6.72 30.01
N ASP A 245 15.90 5.81 30.97
CA ASP A 245 17.02 4.97 31.38
C ASP A 245 17.31 3.90 30.34
N TYR A 246 18.47 3.99 29.72
CA TYR A 246 18.87 3.08 28.62
C TYR A 246 19.04 1.62 29.08
N LYS A 247 19.40 1.38 30.33
CA LYS A 247 19.54 0.02 30.89
C LYS A 247 18.19 -0.65 31.07
N LEU A 248 17.18 0.12 31.48
CA LEU A 248 15.85 -0.39 31.75
C LEU A 248 14.99 -0.47 30.51
N ASN A 249 15.10 0.50 29.59
CA ASN A 249 14.16 0.69 28.49
C ASN A 249 14.81 0.55 27.12
N GLY A 250 16.09 0.20 27.03
CA GLY A 250 16.79 0.01 25.76
C GLY A 250 17.40 1.27 25.18
N ALA A 251 18.02 1.14 24.01
CA ALA A 251 18.86 2.18 23.43
C ALA A 251 18.08 3.35 22.82
N MET A 252 16.79 3.20 22.56
CA MET A 252 15.93 4.23 21.98
C MET A 252 14.63 4.38 22.77
N PRO A 253 14.71 4.76 24.04
CA PRO A 253 13.53 4.80 24.87
C PRO A 253 12.53 5.86 24.39
N ILE A 254 11.28 5.45 24.31
CA ILE A 254 10.16 6.29 23.89
C ILE A 254 8.93 5.85 24.67
N TYR A 255 8.08 6.79 25.07
CA TYR A 255 6.80 6.44 25.64
C TYR A 255 5.63 7.08 24.92
N GLY A 256 4.48 6.39 24.91
CA GLY A 256 3.26 6.85 24.24
C GLY A 256 2.45 7.77 25.12
N GLU A 257 1.68 8.60 24.47
CA GLU A 257 0.84 9.62 25.08
C GLU A 257 -0.56 9.60 24.41
N ALA A 258 -1.38 10.58 24.68
CA ALA A 258 -2.69 10.70 24.06
C ALA A 258 -2.57 10.81 22.52
N GLY A 259 -3.43 10.08 21.81
CA GLY A 259 -3.37 9.91 20.37
C GLY A 259 -2.61 8.67 19.92
N ASP A 260 -1.83 8.03 20.79
CA ASP A 260 -1.22 6.73 20.53
C ASP A 260 -2.14 5.54 20.85
N SER A 261 -3.37 5.78 21.26
CA SER A 261 -4.34 4.73 21.55
C SER A 261 -4.48 3.74 20.39
N GLY A 262 -4.35 2.44 20.69
CA GLY A 262 -4.39 1.37 19.70
C GLY A 262 -3.05 1.05 19.05
N SER A 263 -2.01 1.85 19.29
CA SER A 263 -0.69 1.61 18.72
C SER A 263 -0.04 0.34 19.29
N PRO A 264 0.84 -0.33 18.50
CA PRO A 264 1.29 -1.67 18.83
C PRO A 264 2.44 -1.72 19.81
N LEU A 265 2.46 -2.79 20.62
CA LEU A 265 3.61 -3.26 21.38
C LEU A 265 4.09 -4.59 20.81
N PHE A 266 5.32 -4.62 20.31
CA PHE A 266 5.96 -5.82 19.79
C PHE A 266 6.98 -6.38 20.76
N ALA A 267 7.07 -7.71 20.80
CA ALA A 267 8.13 -8.42 21.50
C ALA A 267 8.80 -9.43 20.58
N PHE A 268 10.10 -9.66 20.77
CA PHE A 268 10.74 -10.81 20.15
C PHE A 268 10.53 -12.05 21.04
N ASP A 269 9.90 -13.07 20.48
CA ASP A 269 9.65 -14.35 21.14
C ASP A 269 10.76 -15.34 20.76
N THR A 270 11.67 -15.62 21.70
CA THR A 270 12.79 -16.52 21.44
C THR A 270 12.40 -17.98 21.27
N VAL A 271 11.24 -18.38 21.79
CA VAL A 271 10.71 -19.74 21.62
C VAL A 271 10.21 -19.94 20.19
N GLN A 272 9.49 -18.93 19.64
CA GLN A 272 9.02 -18.97 18.26
C GLN A 272 10.05 -18.42 17.26
N ASN A 273 11.11 -17.80 17.75
CA ASN A 273 12.15 -17.14 16.95
C ASN A 273 11.57 -16.13 15.97
N LYS A 274 10.66 -15.29 16.43
CA LYS A 274 10.05 -14.23 15.61
C LYS A 274 9.51 -13.10 16.48
N TRP A 275 9.31 -11.94 15.86
CA TRP A 275 8.58 -10.84 16.44
C TRP A 275 7.09 -11.13 16.46
N VAL A 276 6.43 -10.75 17.57
CA VAL A 276 5.00 -10.93 17.76
C VAL A 276 4.36 -9.65 18.32
N LEU A 277 3.13 -9.38 17.92
CA LEU A 277 2.32 -8.34 18.52
C LEU A 277 1.80 -8.84 19.85
N VAL A 278 2.17 -8.16 20.93
CA VAL A 278 1.76 -8.51 22.31
C VAL A 278 0.50 -7.79 22.72
N GLY A 279 0.40 -6.52 22.40
CA GLY A 279 -0.72 -5.71 22.86
C GLY A 279 -0.87 -4.40 22.10
N VAL A 280 -1.94 -3.69 22.46
CA VAL A 280 -2.32 -2.38 21.93
C VAL A 280 -2.41 -1.37 23.05
N LEU A 281 -1.94 -0.15 22.81
CA LEU A 281 -1.91 0.90 23.83
C LEU A 281 -3.32 1.38 24.16
N THR A 282 -3.71 1.26 25.43
CA THR A 282 -5.04 1.70 25.90
C THR A 282 -5.00 3.06 26.57
N ALA A 283 -3.95 3.35 27.34
CA ALA A 283 -3.84 4.58 28.11
C ALA A 283 -2.39 4.90 28.47
N GLY A 284 -2.10 6.17 28.62
CA GLY A 284 -0.93 6.70 29.30
C GLY A 284 -1.33 7.36 30.63
N ASN A 285 -0.40 7.48 31.54
CA ASN A 285 -0.65 8.07 32.87
C ASN A 285 -0.38 9.59 32.92
N GLY A 286 -0.62 10.30 31.83
CA GLY A 286 -0.53 11.77 31.76
C GLY A 286 0.86 12.31 31.41
N ALA A 287 0.92 13.61 31.17
CA ALA A 287 2.10 14.31 30.73
C ALA A 287 3.29 14.14 31.69
N GLY A 288 4.45 13.89 31.12
CA GLY A 288 5.69 13.93 31.89
C GLY A 288 6.34 12.59 32.22
N GLY A 289 6.01 11.52 31.49
CA GLY A 289 6.78 10.27 31.54
C GLY A 289 6.31 9.30 32.59
N ARG A 290 5.03 9.13 32.67
CA ARG A 290 4.42 8.09 33.49
C ARG A 290 3.89 6.99 32.59
N GLY A 291 4.18 5.77 32.90
CA GLY A 291 3.95 4.54 32.19
C GLY A 291 2.80 4.46 31.21
N ASN A 292 2.94 3.56 30.29
CA ASN A 292 1.91 3.19 29.34
C ASN A 292 1.23 1.91 29.76
N ASN A 293 -0.03 1.75 29.36
CA ASN A 293 -0.82 0.55 29.61
C ASN A 293 -1.26 -0.05 28.29
N TRP A 294 -0.98 -1.33 28.07
CA TRP A 294 -1.40 -2.07 26.88
C TRP A 294 -2.38 -3.17 27.23
N ALA A 295 -3.42 -3.32 26.43
CA ALA A 295 -4.25 -4.50 26.43
C ALA A 295 -3.54 -5.61 25.68
N VAL A 296 -3.34 -6.75 26.31
CA VAL A 296 -2.75 -7.93 25.67
C VAL A 296 -3.77 -8.53 24.72
N ILE A 297 -3.32 -8.98 23.55
CA ILE A 297 -4.17 -9.54 22.51
C ILE A 297 -5.02 -10.68 23.09
N PRO A 298 -6.35 -10.58 23.10
CA PRO A 298 -7.24 -11.62 23.61
C PRO A 298 -7.44 -12.71 22.56
N LEU A 299 -6.63 -13.76 22.59
CA LEU A 299 -6.57 -14.80 21.54
C LEU A 299 -7.90 -15.50 21.31
N ASP A 300 -8.61 -15.86 22.39
CA ASP A 300 -9.92 -16.54 22.25
C ASP A 300 -10.95 -15.64 21.57
N PHE A 301 -10.97 -14.37 21.92
CA PHE A 301 -11.87 -13.39 21.33
C PHE A 301 -11.62 -13.21 19.82
N ILE A 302 -10.35 -13.00 19.41
CA ILE A 302 -10.04 -12.83 17.99
C ILE A 302 -10.34 -14.11 17.20
N GLY A 303 -10.02 -15.28 17.76
CA GLY A 303 -10.34 -16.57 17.15
C GLY A 303 -11.83 -16.77 16.93
N GLN A 304 -12.64 -16.40 17.92
CA GLN A 304 -14.09 -16.42 17.80
C GLN A 304 -14.59 -15.51 16.66
N LYS A 305 -14.06 -14.30 16.56
CA LYS A 305 -14.46 -13.35 15.51
C LYS A 305 -14.07 -13.85 14.12
N PHE A 306 -12.89 -14.43 13.97
CA PHE A 306 -12.48 -15.03 12.70
C PHE A 306 -13.42 -16.16 12.29
N ASN A 307 -13.81 -17.02 13.22
CA ASN A 307 -14.70 -18.14 12.93
C ASN A 307 -16.13 -17.70 12.59
N GLU A 308 -16.63 -16.65 13.22
CA GLU A 308 -17.97 -16.09 12.93
C GLU A 308 -18.12 -15.63 11.48
N ASP A 309 -17.02 -15.25 10.84
CA ASP A 309 -17.03 -14.75 9.46
C ASP A 309 -16.80 -15.84 8.40
N ASN A 310 -16.69 -17.10 8.81
CA ASN A 310 -16.51 -18.23 7.91
C ASN A 310 -17.82 -19.04 7.77
N ASP A 311 -18.17 -19.35 6.53
CA ASP A 311 -19.12 -20.43 6.26
C ASP A 311 -18.43 -21.80 6.39
N ALA A 312 -19.20 -22.88 6.44
CA ALA A 312 -18.64 -24.22 6.47
C ALA A 312 -17.77 -24.48 5.24
N PRO A 313 -16.63 -25.19 5.38
CA PRO A 313 -15.77 -25.51 4.25
C PRO A 313 -16.52 -26.31 3.18
N VAL A 314 -16.21 -26.00 1.91
CA VAL A 314 -16.78 -26.67 0.73
C VAL A 314 -15.77 -27.68 0.22
N THR A 315 -16.17 -28.94 0.18
CA THR A 315 -15.31 -30.04 -0.30
C THR A 315 -15.82 -30.53 -1.65
N PHE A 316 -14.99 -30.37 -2.69
CA PHE A 316 -15.23 -30.99 -3.99
C PHE A 316 -14.98 -32.49 -3.91
N ARG A 317 -15.88 -33.27 -4.47
CA ARG A 317 -15.81 -34.75 -4.46
C ARG A 317 -15.84 -35.29 -5.88
N THR A 318 -14.74 -35.84 -6.31
CA THR A 318 -14.63 -36.45 -7.65
C THR A 318 -15.59 -37.60 -7.89
N SER A 319 -15.97 -38.33 -6.82
CA SER A 319 -16.92 -39.43 -6.87
C SER A 319 -18.34 -39.01 -7.23
N GLU A 320 -18.72 -37.77 -6.97
CA GLU A 320 -20.08 -37.27 -7.26
C GLU A 320 -20.25 -36.87 -8.73
N GLY A 321 -19.15 -36.66 -9.46
CA GLY A 321 -19.15 -36.14 -10.82
C GLY A 321 -19.64 -34.70 -10.90
N GLY A 322 -19.46 -34.06 -12.04
CA GLY A 322 -19.90 -32.67 -12.31
C GLY A 322 -19.15 -31.64 -11.49
N ALA A 323 -19.55 -30.39 -11.64
CA ALA A 323 -19.02 -29.25 -10.93
C ALA A 323 -19.87 -28.92 -9.69
N LEU A 324 -19.29 -28.16 -8.76
CA LEU A 324 -20.03 -27.43 -7.76
C LEU A 324 -20.81 -26.30 -8.47
N GLU A 325 -22.11 -26.40 -8.49
CA GLU A 325 -22.97 -25.37 -9.08
C GLU A 325 -23.26 -24.30 -8.04
N TRP A 326 -22.89 -23.06 -8.35
CA TRP A 326 -23.03 -21.94 -7.42
C TRP A 326 -24.16 -21.01 -7.86
N SER A 327 -25.26 -21.04 -7.11
CA SER A 327 -26.40 -20.17 -7.25
C SER A 327 -26.39 -19.09 -6.17
N PHE A 328 -26.79 -17.89 -6.53
CA PHE A 328 -26.77 -16.74 -5.62
C PHE A 328 -27.98 -15.83 -5.86
N ASN A 329 -28.61 -15.41 -4.76
CA ASN A 329 -29.72 -14.46 -4.78
C ASN A 329 -29.24 -13.10 -4.25
N SER A 330 -29.07 -12.13 -5.14
CA SER A 330 -28.57 -10.79 -4.79
C SER A 330 -29.54 -9.99 -3.89
N SER A 331 -30.83 -10.34 -3.89
CA SER A 331 -31.83 -9.66 -3.04
C SER A 331 -31.71 -10.06 -1.58
N THR A 332 -31.33 -11.30 -1.30
CA THR A 332 -31.23 -11.84 0.07
C THR A 332 -29.80 -12.01 0.56
N GLY A 333 -28.83 -12.03 -0.35
CA GLY A 333 -27.43 -12.39 -0.05
C GLY A 333 -27.22 -13.87 0.19
N ALA A 334 -28.24 -14.70 0.03
CA ALA A 334 -28.13 -16.15 0.21
C ALA A 334 -27.68 -16.83 -1.07
N GLY A 335 -26.79 -17.80 -0.93
CA GLY A 335 -26.32 -18.62 -2.03
C GLY A 335 -26.16 -20.08 -1.60
N VAL A 336 -25.97 -20.91 -2.59
CA VAL A 336 -25.75 -22.32 -2.40
C VAL A 336 -24.81 -22.89 -3.42
N LEU A 337 -23.91 -23.77 -2.99
CA LEU A 337 -23.05 -24.59 -3.84
C LEU A 337 -23.53 -26.02 -3.74
N THR A 338 -23.85 -26.64 -4.87
CA THR A 338 -24.39 -27.97 -4.93
C THR A 338 -23.54 -28.87 -5.84
N GLN A 339 -23.19 -30.04 -5.33
CA GLN A 339 -22.59 -31.12 -6.12
C GLN A 339 -23.30 -32.43 -5.80
N GLY A 340 -23.93 -33.02 -6.80
CA GLY A 340 -24.75 -34.22 -6.57
C GLY A 340 -25.87 -33.96 -5.55
N SER A 341 -25.88 -34.74 -4.49
CA SER A 341 -26.83 -34.59 -3.38
C SER A 341 -26.33 -33.71 -2.24
N THR A 342 -25.11 -33.22 -2.33
CA THR A 342 -24.47 -32.43 -1.28
C THR A 342 -24.63 -30.94 -1.56
N THR A 343 -25.06 -30.19 -0.54
CA THR A 343 -25.34 -28.76 -0.63
C THR A 343 -24.57 -28.02 0.46
N TYR A 344 -23.97 -26.90 0.09
CA TYR A 344 -23.28 -26.00 1.01
C TYR A 344 -23.95 -24.63 0.94
N ALA A 345 -24.39 -24.11 2.07
CA ALA A 345 -24.89 -22.74 2.16
C ALA A 345 -23.73 -21.74 2.14
N MET A 346 -23.92 -20.63 1.45
CA MET A 346 -23.03 -19.49 1.53
C MET A 346 -23.81 -18.20 1.78
N HIS A 347 -23.17 -17.26 2.45
CA HIS A 347 -23.73 -15.95 2.75
C HIS A 347 -22.89 -14.89 2.06
N GLY A 348 -23.51 -14.14 1.17
CA GLY A 348 -22.92 -13.02 0.47
C GLY A 348 -23.40 -11.69 1.01
N GLN A 349 -23.07 -10.63 0.28
CA GLN A 349 -23.49 -9.28 0.59
C GLN A 349 -25.02 -9.18 0.61
N GLN A 350 -25.55 -8.59 1.68
CA GLN A 350 -26.97 -8.32 1.81
C GLN A 350 -27.23 -6.81 1.73
N GLY A 351 -27.88 -6.36 0.66
CA GLY A 351 -28.03 -4.92 0.41
C GLY A 351 -26.68 -4.24 0.33
N ASN A 352 -26.44 -3.23 1.16
CA ASN A 352 -25.17 -2.52 1.30
C ASN A 352 -24.29 -3.10 2.41
N ASP A 353 -24.72 -4.14 3.10
CA ASP A 353 -23.97 -4.75 4.19
C ASP A 353 -22.92 -5.73 3.65
N LEU A 354 -21.69 -5.24 3.54
CA LEU A 354 -20.53 -6.04 3.15
C LEU A 354 -20.19 -7.10 4.22
N ASN A 355 -20.45 -6.82 5.48
CA ASN A 355 -20.13 -7.73 6.58
C ASN A 355 -21.03 -8.96 6.62
N ALA A 356 -22.19 -8.93 5.96
CA ALA A 356 -23.04 -10.10 5.79
C ALA A 356 -22.37 -11.21 4.97
N GLY A 357 -21.42 -10.83 4.09
CA GLY A 357 -20.64 -11.78 3.29
C GLY A 357 -19.66 -12.57 4.15
N LYS A 358 -19.68 -13.90 4.00
CA LYS A 358 -18.81 -14.82 4.73
C LYS A 358 -17.71 -15.38 3.84
N ASN A 359 -16.61 -15.79 4.48
CA ASN A 359 -15.49 -16.40 3.79
C ASN A 359 -15.82 -17.84 3.44
N LEU A 360 -15.41 -18.29 2.26
CA LEU A 360 -15.52 -19.67 1.81
C LEU A 360 -14.12 -20.28 1.69
N ILE A 361 -14.01 -21.52 2.16
CA ILE A 361 -12.81 -22.35 2.02
C ILE A 361 -13.15 -23.51 1.11
N PHE A 362 -12.39 -23.67 0.03
CA PHE A 362 -12.54 -24.75 -0.95
C PHE A 362 -11.40 -25.74 -0.80
N GLN A 363 -11.77 -27.00 -0.70
CA GLN A 363 -10.84 -28.14 -0.59
C GLN A 363 -11.29 -29.32 -1.45
N GLY A 364 -10.45 -30.31 -1.65
CA GLY A 364 -10.67 -31.40 -2.58
C GLY A 364 -10.00 -31.16 -3.92
N ALA A 365 -9.10 -32.08 -4.32
CA ALA A 365 -8.25 -31.92 -5.49
C ALA A 365 -9.02 -31.90 -6.80
N ASN A 366 -8.55 -31.06 -7.74
CA ASN A 366 -9.11 -30.84 -9.07
C ASN A 366 -10.58 -30.40 -9.03
N GLY A 367 -10.90 -29.53 -8.05
CA GLY A 367 -12.23 -28.98 -7.88
C GLY A 367 -12.69 -28.17 -9.07
N GLN A 368 -14.00 -28.17 -9.30
CA GLN A 368 -14.62 -27.38 -10.36
C GLN A 368 -15.84 -26.66 -9.82
N ILE A 369 -15.94 -25.38 -10.11
CA ILE A 369 -17.05 -24.52 -9.71
C ILE A 369 -17.59 -23.84 -10.96
N ASN A 370 -18.93 -23.88 -11.09
CA ASN A 370 -19.64 -23.13 -12.12
C ASN A 370 -20.57 -22.10 -11.47
N LEU A 371 -20.32 -20.81 -11.73
CA LEU A 371 -21.21 -19.73 -11.30
C LEU A 371 -22.43 -19.68 -12.21
N LYS A 372 -23.60 -19.90 -11.63
CA LYS A 372 -24.91 -19.76 -12.32
C LYS A 372 -25.45 -18.35 -12.24
N ASP A 373 -25.06 -17.60 -11.24
CA ASP A 373 -25.45 -16.21 -11.01
C ASP A 373 -24.22 -15.38 -10.68
N SER A 374 -24.27 -14.08 -10.94
CA SER A 374 -23.28 -13.16 -10.44
C SER A 374 -23.30 -13.13 -8.91
N VAL A 375 -22.12 -13.23 -8.31
CA VAL A 375 -21.96 -13.32 -6.84
C VAL A 375 -21.31 -12.04 -6.34
N SER A 376 -22.00 -11.39 -5.39
CA SER A 376 -21.46 -10.32 -4.56
C SER A 376 -21.20 -10.87 -3.18
N GLN A 377 -19.93 -11.19 -2.87
CA GLN A 377 -19.61 -11.84 -1.58
C GLN A 377 -19.30 -10.81 -0.48
N GLY A 378 -19.40 -9.52 -0.76
CA GLY A 378 -19.14 -8.47 0.22
C GLY A 378 -17.70 -8.49 0.71
N ALA A 379 -17.50 -8.49 2.02
CA ALA A 379 -16.18 -8.63 2.61
C ALA A 379 -15.66 -10.08 2.62
N GLY A 380 -16.50 -11.05 2.26
CA GLY A 380 -16.14 -12.46 2.20
C GLY A 380 -15.07 -12.75 1.15
N SER A 381 -14.13 -13.62 1.49
CA SER A 381 -13.03 -14.07 0.64
C SER A 381 -13.22 -15.53 0.23
N LEU A 382 -12.47 -15.93 -0.80
CA LEU A 382 -12.31 -17.32 -1.23
C LEU A 382 -10.92 -17.81 -0.88
N THR A 383 -10.81 -18.92 -0.16
CA THR A 383 -9.53 -19.61 0.05
C THR A 383 -9.55 -20.94 -0.67
N PHE A 384 -8.60 -21.16 -1.55
CA PHE A 384 -8.41 -22.43 -2.27
C PHE A 384 -7.23 -23.18 -1.67
N ARG A 385 -7.51 -24.33 -1.07
CA ARG A 385 -6.50 -25.24 -0.50
C ARG A 385 -5.95 -26.25 -1.50
N ASP A 386 -6.69 -26.47 -2.60
CA ASP A 386 -6.36 -27.40 -3.64
C ASP A 386 -6.56 -26.77 -5.02
N ASN A 387 -6.15 -27.47 -6.07
CA ASN A 387 -6.35 -27.01 -7.44
C ASN A 387 -7.82 -26.95 -7.80
N TYR A 388 -8.24 -25.83 -8.38
CA TYR A 388 -9.62 -25.58 -8.80
C TYR A 388 -9.68 -24.92 -10.18
N THR A 389 -10.78 -25.14 -10.86
CA THR A 389 -11.21 -24.33 -12.00
C THR A 389 -12.55 -23.68 -11.65
N VAL A 390 -12.61 -22.36 -11.75
CA VAL A 390 -13.83 -21.58 -11.49
C VAL A 390 -14.26 -20.94 -12.81
N THR A 391 -15.48 -21.28 -13.25
CA THR A 391 -15.99 -20.87 -14.55
C THR A 391 -17.42 -20.35 -14.47
N THR A 392 -17.92 -19.85 -15.59
CA THR A 392 -19.32 -19.47 -15.77
C THR A 392 -19.70 -19.71 -17.23
N SER A 393 -20.90 -20.17 -17.47
CA SER A 393 -21.43 -20.37 -18.84
C SER A 393 -22.27 -19.21 -19.34
N ASN A 394 -22.63 -18.25 -18.49
CA ASN A 394 -23.55 -17.15 -18.79
C ASN A 394 -22.96 -15.76 -18.56
N GLY A 395 -21.64 -15.64 -18.38
CA GLY A 395 -20.98 -14.37 -18.13
C GLY A 395 -21.18 -13.81 -16.73
N SER A 396 -21.58 -14.64 -15.76
CA SER A 396 -21.70 -14.24 -14.35
C SER A 396 -20.37 -13.74 -13.82
N THR A 397 -20.42 -12.73 -12.96
CA THR A 397 -19.27 -12.08 -12.33
C THR A 397 -19.13 -12.45 -10.85
N TRP A 398 -17.94 -12.26 -10.31
CA TRP A 398 -17.67 -12.38 -8.88
C TRP A 398 -17.01 -11.13 -8.35
N THR A 399 -17.53 -10.62 -7.23
CA THR A 399 -16.89 -9.59 -6.40
C THR A 399 -16.85 -10.05 -4.96
N GLY A 400 -15.87 -9.60 -4.21
CA GLY A 400 -15.71 -9.98 -2.81
C GLY A 400 -14.44 -9.43 -2.19
N GLY A 401 -14.12 -9.93 -1.00
CA GLY A 401 -12.94 -9.49 -0.24
C GLY A 401 -11.61 -9.84 -0.91
N GLY A 402 -11.59 -10.90 -1.69
CA GLY A 402 -10.41 -11.34 -2.42
C GLY A 402 -10.27 -12.85 -2.48
N ILE A 403 -9.16 -13.27 -3.08
CA ILE A 403 -8.82 -14.68 -3.29
C ILE A 403 -7.49 -15.00 -2.61
N ILE A 404 -7.49 -16.08 -1.83
CA ILE A 404 -6.31 -16.67 -1.23
C ILE A 404 -6.06 -18.01 -1.92
N VAL A 405 -4.93 -18.17 -2.59
CA VAL A 405 -4.51 -19.45 -3.13
C VAL A 405 -3.37 -19.98 -2.29
N ASP A 406 -3.59 -21.12 -1.65
CA ASP A 406 -2.58 -21.73 -0.78
C ASP A 406 -1.36 -22.18 -1.59
N LYS A 407 -0.21 -22.22 -0.92
CA LYS A 407 1.03 -22.71 -1.50
C LYS A 407 0.81 -24.09 -2.17
N ASP A 408 1.40 -24.27 -3.34
CA ASP A 408 1.30 -25.47 -4.18
C ASP A 408 -0.09 -25.70 -4.83
N ALA A 409 -1.07 -24.86 -4.55
CA ALA A 409 -2.35 -24.87 -5.27
C ALA A 409 -2.31 -23.97 -6.50
N SER A 410 -3.08 -24.35 -7.51
CA SER A 410 -3.27 -23.58 -8.74
C SER A 410 -4.75 -23.48 -9.06
N VAL A 411 -5.22 -22.26 -9.28
CA VAL A 411 -6.62 -21.97 -9.58
C VAL A 411 -6.72 -21.36 -10.96
N THR A 412 -7.49 -21.98 -11.85
CA THR A 412 -7.87 -21.39 -13.14
C THR A 412 -9.15 -20.59 -12.94
N TRP A 413 -9.04 -19.28 -13.12
CA TRP A 413 -10.10 -18.31 -12.86
C TRP A 413 -10.66 -17.75 -14.17
N GLN A 414 -11.89 -18.17 -14.52
CA GLN A 414 -12.54 -17.83 -15.79
C GLN A 414 -13.77 -16.93 -15.59
N VAL A 415 -13.77 -16.17 -14.51
CA VAL A 415 -14.87 -15.29 -14.13
C VAL A 415 -14.36 -13.85 -14.12
N ASN A 416 -15.09 -12.95 -14.76
CA ASN A 416 -14.78 -11.53 -14.75
C ASN A 416 -15.31 -10.86 -13.47
N GLY A 417 -14.70 -9.72 -13.13
CA GLY A 417 -15.19 -8.83 -12.09
C GLY A 417 -16.10 -7.75 -12.66
N GLU A 418 -16.27 -6.69 -11.91
CA GLU A 418 -17.10 -5.55 -12.29
C GLU A 418 -16.29 -4.26 -12.31
N LYS A 419 -16.73 -3.33 -13.15
CA LYS A 419 -16.14 -2.00 -13.22
C LYS A 419 -16.17 -1.31 -11.86
N GLY A 420 -15.04 -0.72 -11.48
CA GLY A 420 -14.90 -0.03 -10.19
C GLY A 420 -14.54 -0.93 -9.02
N ASP A 421 -14.55 -2.25 -9.19
CA ASP A 421 -14.07 -3.20 -8.19
C ASP A 421 -12.66 -3.69 -8.53
N ASN A 422 -11.90 -4.05 -7.50
CA ASN A 422 -10.58 -4.65 -7.64
C ASN A 422 -10.56 -6.04 -7.01
N LEU A 423 -10.07 -7.00 -7.77
CA LEU A 423 -9.79 -8.33 -7.26
C LEU A 423 -8.48 -8.27 -6.46
N HIS A 424 -8.52 -8.64 -5.20
CA HIS A 424 -7.34 -8.75 -4.35
C HIS A 424 -6.89 -10.21 -4.29
N LYS A 425 -5.66 -10.50 -4.71
CA LYS A 425 -5.09 -11.85 -4.66
C LYS A 425 -3.90 -11.90 -3.74
N ILE A 426 -3.95 -12.80 -2.78
CA ILE A 426 -2.85 -13.16 -1.87
C ILE A 426 -2.68 -14.69 -1.80
N GLY A 427 -1.79 -15.15 -0.95
CA GLY A 427 -1.39 -16.55 -0.85
C GLY A 427 -0.28 -16.90 -1.85
N GLU A 428 0.59 -17.82 -1.47
CA GLU A 428 1.79 -18.20 -2.26
C GLU A 428 1.47 -19.02 -3.52
N GLY A 429 0.24 -19.49 -3.67
CA GLY A 429 -0.21 -20.27 -4.82
C GLY A 429 -0.43 -19.44 -6.08
N THR A 430 -0.84 -20.10 -7.14
CA THR A 430 -0.98 -19.52 -8.48
C THR A 430 -2.44 -19.31 -8.86
N LEU A 431 -2.76 -18.11 -9.34
CA LEU A 431 -4.03 -17.80 -9.98
C LEU A 431 -3.80 -17.62 -11.49
N ILE A 432 -4.45 -18.45 -12.30
CA ILE A 432 -4.40 -18.36 -13.76
C ILE A 432 -5.69 -17.69 -14.23
N VAL A 433 -5.61 -16.45 -14.67
CA VAL A 433 -6.74 -15.69 -15.18
C VAL A 433 -6.95 -16.06 -16.65
N GLN A 434 -8.07 -16.72 -16.94
CA GLN A 434 -8.36 -17.27 -18.25
C GLN A 434 -9.84 -17.13 -18.60
N GLY A 435 -10.44 -16.02 -18.24
CA GLY A 435 -11.79 -15.67 -18.65
C GLY A 435 -11.86 -15.24 -20.11
N THR A 436 -12.99 -14.71 -20.52
CA THR A 436 -13.26 -14.34 -21.91
C THR A 436 -13.67 -12.87 -22.00
N GLY A 437 -13.14 -12.19 -23.02
CA GLY A 437 -13.49 -10.82 -23.36
C GLY A 437 -12.81 -9.77 -22.48
N VAL A 438 -13.48 -8.65 -22.32
CA VAL A 438 -12.99 -7.50 -21.58
C VAL A 438 -13.47 -7.56 -20.15
N ASN A 439 -12.55 -7.75 -19.19
CA ASN A 439 -12.82 -7.56 -17.77
C ASN A 439 -12.57 -6.10 -17.40
N GLU A 440 -13.58 -5.39 -16.97
CA GLU A 440 -13.48 -3.98 -16.57
C GLU A 440 -13.01 -3.79 -15.12
N GLY A 441 -12.93 -4.87 -14.34
CA GLY A 441 -12.39 -4.85 -12.99
C GLY A 441 -10.87 -4.69 -12.97
N GLY A 442 -10.35 -4.22 -11.84
CA GLY A 442 -8.91 -4.13 -11.58
C GLY A 442 -8.39 -5.34 -10.81
N LEU A 443 -7.06 -5.48 -10.79
CA LEU A 443 -6.35 -6.53 -10.04
C LEU A 443 -5.28 -5.91 -9.14
N LYS A 444 -5.25 -6.35 -7.89
CA LYS A 444 -4.18 -6.07 -6.93
C LYS A 444 -3.60 -7.38 -6.42
N VAL A 445 -2.30 -7.55 -6.57
CA VAL A 445 -1.61 -8.79 -6.22
C VAL A 445 -0.63 -8.52 -5.07
N GLY A 446 -0.74 -9.28 -4.00
CA GLY A 446 0.11 -9.14 -2.82
C GLY A 446 1.01 -10.35 -2.55
N ASP A 447 0.78 -11.49 -3.17
CA ASP A 447 1.59 -12.68 -2.95
C ASP A 447 1.38 -13.73 -4.04
N GLY A 448 2.34 -14.64 -4.15
CA GLY A 448 2.32 -15.76 -5.06
C GLY A 448 2.44 -15.36 -6.52
N THR A 449 1.80 -16.12 -7.38
CA THR A 449 1.89 -15.94 -8.84
C THR A 449 0.50 -15.71 -9.44
N VAL A 450 0.41 -14.78 -10.37
CA VAL A 450 -0.76 -14.59 -11.23
C VAL A 450 -0.31 -14.69 -12.68
N VAL A 451 -0.96 -15.55 -13.45
CA VAL A 451 -0.76 -15.65 -14.90
C VAL A 451 -1.96 -15.01 -15.59
N LEU A 452 -1.72 -13.97 -16.37
CA LEU A 452 -2.76 -13.29 -17.12
C LEU A 452 -2.83 -13.90 -18.53
N ASN A 453 -3.89 -14.67 -18.78
CA ASN A 453 -4.13 -15.39 -20.02
C ASN A 453 -5.60 -15.28 -20.46
N GLN A 454 -6.17 -14.09 -20.33
CA GLN A 454 -7.53 -13.81 -20.78
C GLN A 454 -7.67 -14.10 -22.27
N GLN A 455 -8.81 -14.64 -22.67
CA GLN A 455 -9.09 -15.03 -24.03
C GLN A 455 -9.98 -13.99 -24.70
N ALA A 456 -9.79 -13.80 -26.01
CA ALA A 456 -10.62 -12.88 -26.79
C ALA A 456 -12.06 -13.40 -26.91
N ASP A 457 -13.01 -12.47 -26.92
CA ASP A 457 -14.41 -12.77 -27.23
C ASP A 457 -14.62 -12.97 -28.73
N SER A 458 -15.85 -13.22 -29.14
CA SER A 458 -16.21 -13.43 -30.55
C SER A 458 -15.93 -12.22 -31.46
N SER A 459 -15.82 -11.01 -30.89
CA SER A 459 -15.45 -9.77 -31.59
C SER A 459 -13.94 -9.51 -31.58
N GLY A 460 -13.14 -10.40 -30.96
CA GLY A 460 -11.69 -10.27 -30.87
C GLY A 460 -11.22 -9.36 -29.74
N LYS A 461 -12.11 -8.89 -28.87
CA LYS A 461 -11.75 -8.03 -27.73
C LYS A 461 -11.25 -8.86 -26.56
N VAL A 462 -10.20 -8.36 -25.93
CA VAL A 462 -9.57 -9.01 -24.77
C VAL A 462 -8.95 -8.01 -23.80
N GLN A 463 -9.18 -8.22 -22.52
CA GLN A 463 -8.52 -7.51 -21.43
C GLN A 463 -8.68 -8.35 -20.18
N ALA A 464 -7.58 -8.74 -19.54
CA ALA A 464 -7.64 -9.48 -18.28
C ALA A 464 -8.17 -8.60 -17.15
N PHE A 465 -7.62 -7.39 -17.04
CA PHE A 465 -8.02 -6.38 -16.05
C PHE A 465 -7.81 -4.98 -16.62
N SER A 466 -8.60 -4.03 -16.12
CA SER A 466 -8.46 -2.61 -16.48
C SER A 466 -7.23 -1.96 -15.86
N SER A 467 -6.75 -2.52 -14.74
CA SER A 467 -5.53 -2.07 -14.06
C SER A 467 -4.88 -3.23 -13.31
N LEU A 468 -3.58 -3.12 -13.09
CA LEU A 468 -2.78 -4.10 -12.35
C LEU A 468 -1.90 -3.35 -11.35
N ASN A 469 -1.98 -3.76 -10.08
CA ASN A 469 -1.06 -3.33 -9.05
C ASN A 469 -0.31 -4.51 -8.45
N ILE A 470 1.02 -4.41 -8.42
CA ILE A 470 1.93 -5.44 -7.89
C ILE A 470 2.58 -4.86 -6.65
N ALA A 471 2.33 -5.43 -5.48
CA ALA A 471 2.78 -4.88 -4.22
C ALA A 471 3.29 -5.94 -3.25
N SER A 472 3.86 -5.51 -2.14
CA SER A 472 4.44 -6.28 -1.04
C SER A 472 5.85 -6.85 -1.28
N GLY A 473 6.37 -6.78 -2.49
CA GLY A 473 7.67 -7.35 -2.86
C GLY A 473 7.66 -8.86 -3.12
N ARG A 474 6.52 -9.52 -2.94
CA ARG A 474 6.43 -10.99 -2.98
C ARG A 474 5.87 -11.58 -4.27
N PRO A 475 4.93 -10.92 -4.99
CA PRO A 475 4.27 -11.56 -6.10
C PRO A 475 5.06 -11.50 -7.40
N THR A 476 4.70 -12.42 -8.29
CA THR A 476 5.06 -12.41 -9.71
C THR A 476 3.79 -12.44 -10.55
N VAL A 477 3.71 -11.54 -11.54
CA VAL A 477 2.63 -11.53 -12.53
C VAL A 477 3.23 -11.82 -13.89
N VAL A 478 2.70 -12.82 -14.58
CA VAL A 478 3.17 -13.28 -15.89
C VAL A 478 2.15 -12.95 -16.95
N LEU A 479 2.59 -12.35 -18.04
CA LEU A 479 1.75 -12.02 -19.20
C LEU A 479 1.83 -13.13 -20.24
N ALA A 480 0.69 -13.74 -20.57
CA ALA A 480 0.64 -14.71 -21.68
C ALA A 480 0.76 -14.01 -23.05
N ASP A 481 0.21 -12.80 -23.16
CA ASP A 481 0.37 -11.93 -24.33
C ASP A 481 0.33 -10.45 -23.90
N ASN A 482 0.50 -9.54 -24.85
CA ASN A 482 0.58 -8.10 -24.57
C ASN A 482 -0.77 -7.37 -24.51
N ARG A 483 -1.89 -8.09 -24.62
CA ARG A 483 -3.24 -7.51 -24.62
C ARG A 483 -3.91 -7.58 -23.24
N GLN A 484 -3.26 -8.16 -22.26
CA GLN A 484 -3.86 -8.51 -20.98
C GLN A 484 -4.23 -7.30 -20.12
N VAL A 485 -3.37 -6.31 -20.08
CA VAL A 485 -3.57 -5.05 -19.34
C VAL A 485 -2.91 -3.93 -20.16
N ASP A 486 -3.55 -2.77 -20.21
CA ASP A 486 -2.90 -1.57 -20.73
C ASP A 486 -1.63 -1.30 -19.90
N PRO A 487 -0.44 -1.23 -20.51
CA PRO A 487 0.81 -0.98 -19.79
C PRO A 487 0.78 0.27 -18.92
N ASP A 488 0.07 1.32 -19.33
CA ASP A 488 -0.05 2.56 -18.54
C ASP A 488 -0.87 2.38 -17.25
N ASN A 489 -1.65 1.32 -17.17
CA ASN A 489 -2.43 0.95 -16.00
C ASN A 489 -1.76 -0.13 -15.14
N ILE A 490 -0.50 -0.43 -15.42
CA ILE A 490 0.34 -1.29 -14.59
C ILE A 490 1.15 -0.42 -13.64
N SER A 491 1.10 -0.74 -12.35
CA SER A 491 1.88 -0.04 -11.34
C SER A 491 2.47 -1.01 -10.33
N TRP A 492 3.67 -0.70 -9.87
CA TRP A 492 4.27 -1.37 -8.71
C TRP A 492 4.02 -0.53 -7.48
N GLY A 493 3.34 -1.12 -6.50
CA GLY A 493 3.06 -0.49 -5.22
C GLY A 493 4.18 -0.70 -4.21
N TYR A 494 3.82 -0.59 -2.96
CA TYR A 494 4.74 -0.74 -1.83
C TYR A 494 5.58 -2.02 -1.94
N ARG A 495 6.90 -1.87 -1.95
CA ARG A 495 7.91 -2.94 -2.14
C ARG A 495 7.81 -3.70 -3.46
N GLY A 496 6.89 -3.34 -4.35
CA GLY A 496 6.81 -3.88 -5.69
C GLY A 496 6.57 -5.39 -5.80
N GLY A 497 7.31 -6.00 -6.66
CA GLY A 497 7.24 -7.40 -7.07
C GLY A 497 7.65 -7.52 -8.53
N VAL A 498 7.42 -8.67 -9.15
CA VAL A 498 7.89 -8.98 -10.50
C VAL A 498 6.75 -8.92 -11.51
N LEU A 499 6.92 -8.13 -12.57
CA LEU A 499 6.16 -8.29 -13.82
C LEU A 499 7.04 -9.06 -14.81
N ASP A 500 6.65 -10.29 -15.12
CA ASP A 500 7.30 -11.10 -16.13
C ASP A 500 6.57 -10.93 -17.46
N VAL A 501 7.20 -10.26 -18.39
CA VAL A 501 6.62 -9.98 -19.71
C VAL A 501 6.59 -11.21 -20.62
N ASN A 502 7.29 -12.28 -20.25
CA ASN A 502 7.22 -13.60 -20.88
C ASN A 502 7.37 -13.52 -22.43
N GLY A 503 8.36 -12.78 -22.89
CA GLY A 503 8.67 -12.62 -24.31
C GLY A 503 7.77 -11.65 -25.06
N ASN A 504 6.90 -10.93 -24.39
CA ASN A 504 5.98 -9.98 -25.02
C ASN A 504 6.57 -8.56 -25.02
N ASP A 505 6.40 -7.87 -26.14
CA ASP A 505 6.77 -6.47 -26.26
C ASP A 505 5.71 -5.60 -25.59
N LEU A 506 6.15 -4.60 -24.84
CA LEU A 506 5.28 -3.62 -24.18
C LEU A 506 5.75 -2.19 -24.46
N SER A 507 4.79 -1.30 -24.67
CA SER A 507 5.04 0.14 -24.75
C SER A 507 4.36 0.84 -23.59
N PHE A 508 5.14 1.62 -22.85
CA PHE A 508 4.67 2.45 -21.75
C PHE A 508 4.74 3.91 -22.13
N HIS A 509 3.77 4.69 -21.69
CA HIS A 509 3.90 6.16 -21.67
C HIS A 509 4.44 6.63 -20.33
N ASN A 510 4.24 5.82 -19.27
CA ASN A 510 4.78 6.04 -17.96
C ASN A 510 5.03 4.70 -17.26
N ILE A 511 6.20 4.53 -16.67
CA ILE A 511 6.53 3.37 -15.82
C ILE A 511 6.47 3.82 -14.38
N SER A 512 5.58 3.23 -13.60
CA SER A 512 5.23 3.68 -12.26
C SER A 512 5.66 2.66 -11.21
N ALA A 513 6.60 3.04 -10.36
CA ALA A 513 7.08 2.22 -9.26
C ALA A 513 7.17 3.04 -7.97
N ALA A 514 6.59 2.51 -6.89
CA ALA A 514 6.55 3.17 -5.60
C ALA A 514 7.93 3.24 -4.94
N ASP A 515 8.72 2.20 -5.11
CA ASP A 515 10.03 2.05 -4.49
C ASP A 515 10.91 1.07 -5.28
N TYR A 516 12.05 0.70 -4.70
CA TYR A 516 13.10 -0.10 -5.36
C TYR A 516 12.76 -1.59 -5.53
N GLY A 517 11.64 -2.08 -4.98
CA GLY A 517 11.24 -3.48 -5.08
C GLY A 517 10.59 -3.88 -6.40
N ALA A 518 10.31 -2.92 -7.28
CA ALA A 518 9.74 -3.20 -8.59
C ALA A 518 10.74 -3.93 -9.49
N GLU A 519 10.27 -4.95 -10.21
CA GLU A 519 11.09 -5.67 -11.19
C GLU A 519 10.30 -5.91 -12.48
N LEU A 520 10.86 -5.44 -13.58
CA LEU A 520 10.41 -5.74 -14.93
C LEU A 520 11.34 -6.82 -15.49
N HIS A 521 10.81 -8.02 -15.67
CA HIS A 521 11.57 -9.23 -15.99
C HIS A 521 11.07 -9.89 -17.26
N ASN A 522 11.98 -10.53 -18.00
CA ASN A 522 11.63 -11.43 -19.08
C ASN A 522 12.25 -12.80 -18.84
N SER A 523 11.41 -13.79 -18.53
CA SER A 523 11.83 -15.19 -18.34
C SER A 523 12.00 -15.96 -19.64
N SER A 524 11.46 -15.45 -20.76
CA SER A 524 11.45 -16.12 -22.05
C SER A 524 12.81 -16.07 -22.75
N ASN A 525 13.09 -17.07 -23.55
CA ASN A 525 14.23 -17.06 -24.49
C ASN A 525 14.00 -16.07 -25.65
N LYS A 526 12.75 -15.68 -25.92
CA LYS A 526 12.41 -14.63 -26.88
C LYS A 526 12.70 -13.28 -26.26
N GLU A 527 13.47 -12.43 -26.93
CA GLU A 527 13.72 -11.07 -26.49
C GLU A 527 12.40 -10.28 -26.40
N ALA A 528 12.20 -9.56 -25.31
CA ALA A 528 11.14 -8.62 -25.11
C ALA A 528 11.64 -7.21 -25.34
N ARG A 529 10.95 -6.45 -26.18
CA ARG A 529 11.23 -5.03 -26.43
C ARG A 529 10.31 -4.20 -25.57
N ILE A 530 10.88 -3.48 -24.65
CA ILE A 530 10.18 -2.59 -23.75
C ILE A 530 10.49 -1.17 -24.14
N SER A 531 9.46 -0.39 -24.42
CA SER A 531 9.61 1.00 -24.85
C SER A 531 8.91 1.94 -23.88
N LEU A 532 9.57 3.05 -23.56
CA LEU A 532 8.97 4.21 -22.90
C LEU A 532 8.87 5.30 -23.96
N VAL A 533 7.65 5.64 -24.36
CA VAL A 533 7.38 6.52 -25.50
C VAL A 533 6.45 7.66 -25.09
N MET A 534 6.46 8.72 -25.90
CA MET A 534 5.47 9.79 -25.72
C MET A 534 4.09 9.29 -26.15
N PRO A 535 3.02 9.76 -25.47
CA PRO A 535 1.66 9.39 -25.85
C PRO A 535 1.25 9.93 -27.22
N ASP A 536 0.21 9.35 -27.80
CA ASP A 536 -0.40 9.87 -29.01
C ASP A 536 -0.94 11.28 -28.80
N ALA A 537 -1.03 12.05 -29.90
CA ALA A 537 -1.59 13.38 -29.85
C ALA A 537 -3.08 13.36 -29.49
N ILE A 538 -3.49 14.26 -28.62
CA ILE A 538 -4.89 14.48 -28.27
C ILE A 538 -5.58 15.27 -29.39
N GLU A 539 -6.75 14.81 -29.81
CA GLU A 539 -7.58 15.57 -30.75
C GLU A 539 -8.01 16.91 -30.13
N TRP A 540 -7.73 18.01 -30.81
CA TRP A 540 -8.14 19.32 -30.33
C TRP A 540 -9.58 19.61 -30.69
N GLU A 541 -10.44 19.76 -29.68
CA GLU A 541 -11.87 20.02 -29.83
C GLU A 541 -12.28 21.43 -29.33
N GLY A 542 -11.32 22.30 -29.14
CA GLY A 542 -11.54 23.68 -28.70
C GLY A 542 -11.44 23.85 -27.18
N LYS A 543 -12.31 24.69 -26.63
CA LYS A 543 -12.26 25.09 -25.22
C LYS A 543 -12.41 23.95 -24.21
N ASP A 544 -13.07 22.87 -24.62
CA ASP A 544 -13.35 21.72 -23.75
C ASP A 544 -12.21 20.69 -23.73
N THR A 545 -11.20 20.86 -24.58
CA THR A 545 -10.02 20.00 -24.59
C THR A 545 -9.14 20.34 -23.37
N PRO A 546 -8.78 19.35 -22.54
CA PRO A 546 -7.86 19.57 -21.42
C PRO A 546 -6.53 20.14 -21.89
N ARG A 547 -6.03 21.15 -21.21
CA ARG A 547 -4.76 21.80 -21.51
C ARG A 547 -3.65 21.22 -20.67
N ILE A 548 -2.83 20.37 -21.30
CA ILE A 548 -1.76 19.64 -20.63
C ILE A 548 -0.42 20.09 -21.23
N LEU A 549 0.43 20.64 -20.37
CA LEU A 549 1.79 20.99 -20.76
C LEU A 549 2.59 19.71 -21.06
N GLY A 550 3.39 19.77 -22.13
CA GLY A 550 4.20 18.63 -22.54
C GLY A 550 3.42 17.51 -23.22
N GLN A 551 2.19 17.79 -23.69
CA GLN A 551 1.36 16.88 -24.45
C GLN A 551 1.19 17.40 -25.85
N ALA A 552 1.34 16.53 -26.85
CA ALA A 552 1.05 16.87 -28.24
C ALA A 552 -0.47 16.84 -28.50
N TYR A 553 -0.93 17.78 -29.32
CA TYR A 553 -2.29 17.87 -29.84
C TYR A 553 -2.28 17.76 -31.33
N LYS A 554 -3.36 17.29 -31.92
CA LYS A 554 -3.56 17.22 -33.35
C LYS A 554 -4.88 17.89 -33.75
N TYR A 555 -4.90 18.42 -34.96
CA TYR A 555 -6.07 19.00 -35.57
C TYR A 555 -5.98 18.90 -37.10
N PHE A 556 -7.14 18.88 -37.77
CA PHE A 556 -7.20 18.93 -39.23
C PHE A 556 -7.24 20.39 -39.66
N ASN A 557 -6.20 20.82 -40.38
CA ASN A 557 -6.12 22.14 -40.95
C ASN A 557 -6.84 22.14 -42.31
N SER A 558 -7.96 22.86 -42.42
CA SER A 558 -8.78 22.92 -43.62
C SER A 558 -8.13 23.68 -44.79
N GLU A 559 -7.17 24.55 -44.51
CA GLU A 559 -6.46 25.29 -45.55
C GLU A 559 -5.37 24.43 -46.19
N THR A 560 -4.62 23.71 -45.39
CA THR A 560 -3.54 22.84 -45.89
C THR A 560 -4.02 21.43 -46.23
N GLN A 561 -5.25 21.08 -45.85
CA GLN A 561 -5.84 19.74 -46.04
C GLN A 561 -5.00 18.62 -45.39
N LYS A 562 -4.33 18.94 -44.26
CA LYS A 562 -3.47 18.02 -43.56
C LYS A 562 -3.76 18.03 -42.04
N THR A 563 -3.49 16.90 -41.40
CA THR A 563 -3.41 16.86 -39.95
C THR A 563 -2.09 17.49 -39.50
N GLU A 564 -2.19 18.49 -38.65
CA GLU A 564 -1.06 19.20 -38.06
C GLU A 564 -1.05 18.99 -36.54
N PHE A 565 0.09 19.31 -35.92
CA PHE A 565 0.33 19.05 -34.51
C PHE A 565 0.83 20.30 -33.79
N PHE A 566 0.54 20.41 -32.52
CA PHE A 566 1.07 21.48 -31.69
C PHE A 566 1.25 21.01 -30.24
N ILE A 567 2.08 21.73 -29.51
CA ILE A 567 2.24 21.60 -28.07
C ILE A 567 1.94 22.93 -27.39
N LEU A 568 1.46 22.88 -26.16
CA LEU A 568 1.30 24.06 -25.32
C LEU A 568 2.56 24.25 -24.48
N ASN A 569 3.17 25.45 -24.55
CA ASN A 569 4.36 25.80 -23.77
C ASN A 569 4.02 26.65 -22.56
N THR A 570 2.77 27.06 -22.38
CA THR A 570 2.28 27.74 -21.19
C THR A 570 0.92 27.15 -20.75
N GLY A 571 0.69 27.07 -19.44
CA GLY A 571 -0.58 26.60 -18.88
C GLY A 571 -1.72 27.62 -18.98
N SER A 572 -1.41 28.85 -19.35
CA SER A 572 -2.38 29.93 -19.52
C SER A 572 -2.31 30.42 -20.97
N LEU A 573 -3.40 30.33 -21.65
CA LEU A 573 -3.53 30.86 -23.01
C LEU A 573 -3.90 32.34 -22.97
N GLY A 574 -3.47 33.15 -22.13
CA GLY A 574 -3.55 34.62 -22.10
C GLY A 574 -4.73 35.32 -22.80
N TRP A 575 -5.60 34.57 -23.46
CA TRP A 575 -6.70 35.04 -24.26
C TRP A 575 -7.97 34.21 -23.98
N ARG A 576 -9.08 34.90 -23.75
CA ARG A 576 -10.40 34.27 -23.64
C ARG A 576 -11.13 34.49 -24.95
N PRO A 577 -11.35 33.45 -25.77
CA PRO A 577 -12.16 33.58 -26.96
C PRO A 577 -13.62 33.90 -26.59
N SER A 578 -14.31 34.58 -27.48
CA SER A 578 -15.75 34.70 -27.34
C SER A 578 -16.39 33.29 -27.45
N PRO A 579 -17.56 33.08 -26.83
CA PRO A 579 -18.23 31.77 -26.90
C PRO A 579 -18.55 31.30 -28.30
N GLU A 580 -18.54 32.21 -29.27
CA GLU A 580 -18.90 31.97 -30.67
C GLU A 580 -17.70 31.63 -31.58
N GLU A 581 -16.47 31.92 -31.13
CA GLU A 581 -15.26 31.57 -31.84
C GLU A 581 -14.77 30.21 -31.39
N LYS A 582 -14.84 29.21 -32.27
CA LYS A 582 -14.08 28.00 -32.12
C LYS A 582 -12.62 28.41 -32.03
N LEU A 583 -11.93 28.08 -30.91
CA LEU A 583 -10.49 28.23 -30.81
C LEU A 583 -9.84 27.47 -31.97
N LEU A 584 -9.52 28.16 -33.05
CA LEU A 584 -8.75 27.57 -34.13
C LEU A 584 -7.32 27.39 -33.63
N PRO A 585 -6.77 26.17 -33.69
CA PRO A 585 -5.42 25.87 -33.18
C PRO A 585 -4.35 26.80 -33.72
N GLU A 586 -4.48 27.29 -34.97
CA GLU A 586 -3.52 28.16 -35.64
C GLU A 586 -3.29 29.51 -34.92
N PHE A 587 -4.21 29.92 -34.05
CA PHE A 587 -4.17 31.21 -33.40
C PHE A 587 -3.95 31.13 -31.88
N LEU A 588 -3.62 29.94 -31.36
CA LEU A 588 -3.38 29.79 -29.91
C LEU A 588 -2.06 30.44 -29.51
N ARG A 589 -2.12 31.38 -28.56
CA ARG A 589 -0.92 31.91 -27.94
C ARG A 589 -0.28 30.88 -27.03
N GLY A 590 1.06 30.79 -27.10
CA GLY A 590 1.81 29.84 -26.29
C GLY A 590 1.74 28.40 -26.82
N ALA A 591 1.39 28.24 -28.10
CA ALA A 591 1.48 26.98 -28.82
C ALA A 591 2.64 27.00 -29.81
N ASP A 592 3.36 25.91 -29.91
CA ASP A 592 4.35 25.65 -30.93
C ASP A 592 3.83 24.58 -31.88
N TYR A 593 3.93 24.83 -33.19
CA TYR A 593 3.33 24.02 -34.24
C TYR A 593 4.35 23.15 -34.98
N PHE A 594 3.92 21.95 -35.35
CA PHE A 594 4.77 20.96 -36.00
C PHE A 594 4.00 20.27 -37.14
N SER A 595 4.74 19.87 -38.17
CA SER A 595 4.17 19.14 -39.29
C SER A 595 4.07 17.63 -39.06
N SER A 596 4.74 17.11 -38.04
CA SER A 596 4.72 15.68 -37.68
C SER A 596 4.55 15.48 -36.20
N LEU A 597 3.93 14.35 -35.82
CA LEU A 597 3.82 13.93 -34.43
C LEU A 597 5.20 13.69 -33.82
N ALA A 598 6.12 13.13 -34.59
CA ALA A 598 7.49 12.87 -34.07
C ALA A 598 8.19 14.15 -33.61
N ASP A 599 8.10 15.22 -34.43
CA ASP A 599 8.70 16.52 -34.07
C ASP A 599 8.00 17.17 -32.89
N ALA A 600 6.67 17.11 -32.83
CA ALA A 600 5.91 17.60 -31.68
C ALA A 600 6.28 16.85 -30.39
N ASN A 601 6.36 15.53 -30.43
CA ASN A 601 6.74 14.70 -29.31
C ASN A 601 8.21 14.92 -28.88
N LYS A 602 9.10 15.13 -29.83
CA LYS A 602 10.50 15.46 -29.52
C LYS A 602 10.60 16.76 -28.72
N GLU A 603 9.85 17.78 -29.10
CA GLU A 603 9.82 19.06 -28.39
C GLU A 603 9.10 18.95 -27.04
N ALA A 604 7.94 18.31 -27.02
CA ALA A 604 7.18 18.06 -25.77
C ALA A 604 7.99 17.23 -24.77
N GLY A 605 8.73 16.24 -25.27
CA GLY A 605 9.55 15.35 -24.46
C GLY A 605 10.76 16.00 -23.81
N LYS A 606 11.27 17.12 -24.33
CA LYS A 606 12.46 17.79 -23.79
C LYS A 606 12.35 18.11 -22.31
N ASN A 607 11.17 18.47 -21.85
CA ASN A 607 10.91 18.84 -20.45
C ASN A 607 10.27 17.72 -19.66
N LYS A 608 10.00 16.57 -20.27
CA LYS A 608 9.45 15.42 -19.59
C LYS A 608 10.52 14.70 -18.80
N GLN A 609 10.23 14.39 -17.55
CA GLN A 609 11.08 13.58 -16.69
C GLN A 609 10.31 12.34 -16.26
N SER A 610 10.97 11.20 -16.36
CA SER A 610 10.47 9.93 -15.84
C SER A 610 11.52 9.30 -14.94
N VAL A 611 11.08 8.69 -13.85
CA VAL A 611 11.96 8.01 -12.88
C VAL A 611 11.47 6.58 -12.73
N PHE A 612 12.40 5.64 -12.86
CA PHE A 612 12.13 4.24 -12.57
C PHE A 612 13.03 3.75 -11.45
N HIS A 613 12.42 3.35 -10.33
CA HIS A 613 13.10 2.91 -9.11
C HIS A 613 13.40 1.41 -9.09
N GLY A 614 13.00 0.68 -10.10
CA GLY A 614 13.03 -0.77 -10.10
C GLY A 614 14.23 -1.39 -10.80
N LYS A 615 14.10 -2.69 -11.06
CA LYS A 615 15.08 -3.48 -11.80
C LYS A 615 14.55 -3.85 -13.18
N LEU A 616 15.45 -3.89 -14.14
CA LEU A 616 15.23 -4.52 -15.44
C LEU A 616 16.08 -5.79 -15.47
N THR A 617 15.47 -6.96 -15.72
CA THR A 617 16.19 -8.23 -15.69
C THR A 617 15.77 -9.15 -16.83
N GLY A 618 16.70 -10.01 -17.27
CA GLY A 618 16.47 -11.03 -18.28
C GLY A 618 16.66 -10.54 -19.71
N ASN A 619 16.03 -11.22 -20.66
CA ASN A 619 16.22 -10.96 -22.08
C ASN A 619 15.35 -9.78 -22.56
N ILE A 620 15.74 -8.58 -22.15
CA ILE A 620 15.05 -7.32 -22.42
C ILE A 620 15.96 -6.42 -23.25
N SER A 621 15.37 -5.73 -24.25
CA SER A 621 15.88 -4.51 -24.81
C SER A 621 14.97 -3.36 -24.44
N PHE A 622 15.52 -2.32 -23.83
CA PHE A 622 14.77 -1.17 -23.34
C PHE A 622 15.11 0.09 -24.13
N ASN A 623 14.07 0.81 -24.56
CA ASN A 623 14.19 2.03 -25.32
C ASN A 623 13.38 3.16 -24.64
N ALA A 624 14.01 4.31 -24.42
CA ALA A 624 13.37 5.50 -23.82
C ALA A 624 13.49 6.74 -24.72
N ASP A 625 13.11 6.61 -26.00
CA ASP A 625 13.19 7.70 -26.96
C ASP A 625 12.21 8.82 -26.64
N HIS A 626 12.59 10.06 -27.00
CA HIS A 626 11.77 11.26 -26.87
C HIS A 626 11.36 11.64 -25.44
N ILE A 627 11.93 11.00 -24.43
CA ILE A 627 11.78 11.42 -23.03
C ILE A 627 12.95 12.31 -22.68
N GLY A 628 12.69 13.56 -22.29
CA GLY A 628 13.74 14.55 -22.06
C GLY A 628 14.76 14.14 -21.01
N LYS A 629 14.28 13.61 -19.87
CA LYS A 629 15.13 13.09 -18.82
C LYS A 629 14.56 11.77 -18.29
N PHE A 630 15.33 10.72 -18.41
CA PHE A 630 15.02 9.43 -17.80
C PHE A 630 16.02 9.14 -16.70
N ILE A 631 15.53 8.94 -15.49
CA ILE A 631 16.34 8.61 -14.32
C ILE A 631 16.05 7.16 -13.97
N MET A 632 17.12 6.37 -13.91
CA MET A 632 17.08 5.01 -13.41
C MET A 632 17.96 4.93 -12.17
N ASP A 633 17.36 4.72 -11.03
CA ASP A 633 18.04 4.60 -9.73
C ASP A 633 17.96 3.20 -9.13
N GLY A 634 17.55 2.25 -9.95
CA GLY A 634 17.62 0.83 -9.68
C GLY A 634 18.81 0.16 -10.36
N SER A 635 18.58 -1.03 -10.88
CA SER A 635 19.60 -1.80 -11.59
C SER A 635 19.07 -2.37 -12.90
N ALA A 636 19.99 -2.63 -13.84
CA ALA A 636 19.70 -3.32 -15.08
C ALA A 636 20.65 -4.50 -15.22
N ASP A 637 20.10 -5.71 -15.30
CA ASP A 637 20.80 -6.96 -15.61
C ASP A 637 20.07 -7.62 -16.78
N ILE A 638 20.31 -7.06 -17.96
CA ILE A 638 19.64 -7.44 -19.19
C ILE A 638 20.61 -7.94 -20.24
N SER A 639 20.22 -8.91 -21.04
CA SER A 639 21.02 -9.43 -22.13
C SER A 639 20.89 -8.64 -23.43
N GLY A 640 19.84 -7.83 -23.57
CA GLY A 640 19.62 -6.95 -24.69
C GLY A 640 20.28 -5.58 -24.54
N SER A 641 19.81 -4.62 -25.31
CA SER A 641 20.33 -3.25 -25.33
C SER A 641 19.48 -2.30 -24.47
N PHE A 642 20.14 -1.27 -23.97
CA PHE A 642 19.46 -0.10 -23.42
C PHE A 642 19.74 1.10 -24.32
N SER A 643 18.71 1.70 -24.89
CA SER A 643 18.86 2.82 -25.82
C SER A 643 18.03 4.02 -25.38
N LYS A 644 18.59 5.20 -25.67
CA LYS A 644 17.93 6.49 -25.52
C LYS A 644 18.48 7.44 -26.56
N GLU A 645 17.66 7.75 -27.57
CA GLU A 645 18.14 8.57 -28.69
C GLU A 645 18.18 10.07 -28.39
N ASN A 646 17.26 10.58 -27.59
CA ASN A 646 17.17 12.02 -27.30
C ASN A 646 17.08 12.27 -25.80
N GLY A 647 17.58 13.44 -25.38
CA GLY A 647 17.53 13.89 -23.98
C GLY A 647 18.63 13.29 -23.11
N ARG A 648 18.37 13.16 -21.82
CA ARG A 648 19.35 12.76 -20.81
C ARG A 648 18.96 11.46 -20.13
N LEU A 649 19.90 10.53 -20.05
CA LEU A 649 19.86 9.38 -19.17
C LEU A 649 20.68 9.66 -17.92
N THR A 650 20.08 9.47 -16.75
CA THR A 650 20.78 9.52 -15.47
C THR A 650 20.70 8.15 -14.81
N LEU A 651 21.85 7.55 -14.55
CA LEU A 651 21.98 6.33 -13.77
C LEU A 651 22.52 6.71 -12.39
N GLN A 652 21.83 6.27 -11.35
CA GLN A 652 22.25 6.51 -9.97
C GLN A 652 22.01 5.25 -9.14
N GLY A 653 22.87 5.04 -8.12
CA GLY A 653 22.70 3.92 -7.20
C GLY A 653 21.54 4.14 -6.24
N HIS A 654 21.20 3.08 -5.51
CA HIS A 654 20.20 3.17 -4.45
C HIS A 654 20.72 4.08 -3.33
N PRO A 655 20.05 5.19 -3.05
CA PRO A 655 20.36 5.97 -1.86
C PRO A 655 19.88 5.24 -0.61
N VAL A 656 20.51 5.56 0.52
CA VAL A 656 19.90 5.20 1.82
C VAL A 656 18.64 6.04 1.99
N ILE A 657 17.50 5.36 2.18
CA ILE A 657 16.21 6.04 2.28
C ILE A 657 15.91 6.29 3.75
N HIS A 658 15.57 7.53 4.06
CA HIS A 658 15.21 7.99 5.39
C HIS A 658 13.76 8.46 5.44
N ALA A 659 13.17 8.45 6.63
CA ALA A 659 11.88 9.07 6.87
C ALA A 659 12.01 10.59 6.79
N TYR A 660 11.10 11.23 6.06
CA TYR A 660 11.08 12.67 5.91
C TYR A 660 10.26 13.35 7.02
N ASN A 661 10.68 14.57 7.35
CA ASN A 661 10.00 15.44 8.29
C ASN A 661 9.47 16.69 7.57
N THR A 662 8.58 17.41 8.23
CA THR A 662 8.13 18.71 7.70
C THR A 662 9.19 19.77 7.96
N GLN A 663 9.15 20.88 7.19
CA GLN A 663 10.05 22.01 7.42
C GLN A 663 9.87 22.59 8.83
N SER A 664 8.66 22.61 9.35
CA SER A 664 8.37 23.08 10.71
C SER A 664 9.12 22.25 11.77
N VAL A 665 9.19 20.91 11.60
CA VAL A 665 9.97 20.04 12.49
C VAL A 665 11.44 20.34 12.39
N ALA A 666 11.96 20.46 11.18
CA ALA A 666 13.37 20.79 10.96
C ALA A 666 13.76 22.14 11.59
N ASP A 667 12.93 23.15 11.47
CA ASP A 667 13.16 24.48 12.05
C ASP A 667 13.17 24.42 13.59
N LYS A 668 12.24 23.71 14.20
CA LYS A 668 12.19 23.53 15.65
C LYS A 668 13.42 22.80 16.19
N LEU A 669 13.88 21.77 15.48
CA LEU A 669 15.06 21.00 15.86
C LEU A 669 16.35 21.80 15.65
N ALA A 670 16.44 22.57 14.57
CA ALA A 670 17.58 23.46 14.31
C ALA A 670 17.76 24.50 15.43
N ALA A 671 16.65 25.02 15.99
CA ALA A 671 16.68 25.95 17.11
C ALA A 671 17.31 25.33 18.38
N SER A 672 17.24 23.99 18.53
CA SER A 672 17.86 23.24 19.62
C SER A 672 19.24 22.63 19.24
N GLY A 673 19.77 22.97 18.06
CA GLY A 673 21.07 22.48 17.59
C GLY A 673 21.06 21.15 16.85
N ASP A 674 19.88 20.59 16.54
CA ASP A 674 19.75 19.36 15.75
C ASP A 674 19.47 19.72 14.26
N HIS A 675 20.49 19.61 13.45
CA HIS A 675 20.43 19.85 11.99
C HIS A 675 20.40 18.56 11.17
N SER A 676 20.21 17.40 11.83
CA SER A 676 20.33 16.09 11.18
C SER A 676 19.05 15.62 10.48
N VAL A 677 17.92 16.28 10.72
CA VAL A 677 16.63 15.85 10.17
C VAL A 677 16.48 16.16 8.69
N LEU A 678 15.92 15.20 7.99
CA LEU A 678 15.68 15.28 6.56
C LEU A 678 14.24 15.75 6.31
N THR A 679 14.11 16.73 5.45
CA THR A 679 12.83 17.22 4.96
C THR A 679 12.56 16.69 3.56
N GLN A 680 11.29 16.65 3.15
CA GLN A 680 10.97 16.34 1.76
C GLN A 680 11.57 17.41 0.85
N PRO A 681 12.21 16.97 -0.26
CA PRO A 681 12.80 17.89 -1.24
C PRO A 681 11.76 18.77 -1.93
#